data_4131f2c25e5414844df3a12295f26a4e
#
_entry.id   4131f2c25e5414844df3a12295f26a4e
#
_cell.length_a   1.000
_cell.length_b   1.000
_cell.length_c   1.000
_cell.angle_alpha   90.00
_cell.angle_beta   90.00
_cell.angle_gamma   90.00
#
_symmetry.space_group_name_H-M   'P 1'
#
loop_
_entity.id
_entity.type
_entity.pdbx_description
1 polymer ?
#
loop_
_entity_poly.entity_id
_entity_poly.type
_entity_poly.pdbx_seq_one_letter_code
_entity_poly.pdbx_strand_id
1 'polypeptide(L)'
;DLHPRVRRQRQMCIRDRKKAVRWIRSAAAVAAALVVLLGCFQIFRSLTPRDGQIPMAGAGAAGEAEVSQQQAQSPEDYSRVYAQIKELKEKERENGGDSYTGIYTPALGMDGIPEAGEENAVNTAGGGSPYDGSSAEKDYSDTNNQVEGVQEADIIKTDGEYIYAAVDGDVYLLRENGGNPEILSKIEKIDTVSEEGENICGISERINDIYIAGDRMVLIKYVADYDAYYDMMEDAAETDAAPANGCVIYGPPAGLAKYTAAVYDITDRSHPVLLNELGQSGTLISSRMVGDILYLVYSYYVPGEIDETDPSTYVPALYLGDAKTEVAADDIMLLGEPGAAQYLTVSSIDVGSPAEFLDTQSILGCGSDIYCNSETLVVALTTMEETNDVSKDKTELFRFSLKDGAVTMESQGSVPGYVLNQFSMDEYNGYFRIVTTENVTHYFNEGGIASAEQEKTRNHLFVLDESMNIVGSIEDLARGESIYSARFMGDTGYFVTYRQVDPLFTVDLSTPSEPKILSELKVPGFSNYLHPFGDGLLLGFGQNSDEESGEIQGLKLSMFDTSDPAAVAEKHSELLGKKYMWSNAIGNHKAILVDSEKNLIGFPAENEYMLYSYSPESGFQKIAQLTLEADGPGDMDYDLRGFYVDDVFYLYSPSGLAAFSMEDFSRISTLLWEE
;
A
#
# COMPACT_ATOMS: atom_id res chain seq x y z
N ASP A 1 -4.51 -44.20 -30.49
CA ASP A 1 -3.12 -43.86 -30.78
C ASP A 1 -3.00 -43.26 -32.19
N LEU A 2 -2.99 -41.95 -32.24
CA LEU A 2 -2.83 -41.21 -33.48
C LEU A 2 -1.32 -41.04 -33.80
N HIS A 3 -0.99 -41.38 -35.03
CA HIS A 3 0.38 -41.35 -35.57
C HIS A 3 1.10 -40.03 -35.29
N PRO A 4 2.39 -40.01 -34.93
CA PRO A 4 3.14 -38.81 -34.50
C PRO A 4 3.14 -37.65 -35.49
N ARG A 5 2.97 -37.87 -36.77
CA ARG A 5 2.82 -36.84 -37.81
C ARG A 5 1.54 -36.03 -37.67
N VAL A 6 0.44 -36.63 -37.26
CA VAL A 6 -0.87 -35.99 -37.08
C VAL A 6 -0.85 -35.06 -35.83
N ARG A 7 -0.14 -35.48 -34.78
CA ARG A 7 0.05 -34.63 -33.58
C ARG A 7 0.86 -33.37 -33.89
N ARG A 8 1.94 -33.47 -34.67
CA ARG A 8 2.72 -32.31 -35.09
C ARG A 8 1.94 -31.32 -35.98
N GLN A 9 1.12 -31.83 -36.90
CA GLN A 9 0.29 -30.98 -37.76
C GLN A 9 -0.80 -30.25 -36.95
N ARG A 10 -1.45 -30.90 -35.97
CA ARG A 10 -2.42 -30.25 -35.08
C ARG A 10 -1.77 -29.17 -34.20
N GLN A 11 -0.60 -29.41 -33.66
CA GLN A 11 0.13 -28.40 -32.86
C GLN A 11 0.59 -27.21 -33.70
N MET A 12 0.99 -27.41 -34.97
CA MET A 12 1.31 -26.30 -35.87
C MET A 12 0.07 -25.45 -36.22
N CYS A 13 -1.07 -26.08 -36.54
CA CYS A 13 -2.30 -25.36 -36.83
C CYS A 13 -2.83 -24.55 -35.63
N ILE A 14 -2.66 -25.04 -34.41
CA ILE A 14 -3.04 -24.31 -33.18
C ILE A 14 -2.11 -23.13 -32.96
N ARG A 15 -0.82 -23.29 -33.21
CA ARG A 15 0.19 -22.22 -33.05
C ARG A 15 0.00 -21.09 -34.09
N ASP A 16 -0.37 -21.44 -35.31
CA ASP A 16 -0.62 -20.45 -36.37
C ASP A 16 -1.96 -19.73 -36.16
N ARG A 17 -3.01 -20.39 -35.64
CA ARG A 17 -4.25 -19.72 -35.22
C ARG A 17 -4.02 -18.73 -34.07
N LYS A 18 -3.22 -19.08 -33.06
CA LYS A 18 -2.89 -18.17 -31.94
C LYS A 18 -2.10 -16.93 -32.43
N LYS A 19 -1.22 -17.08 -33.42
CA LYS A 19 -0.51 -15.94 -34.03
C LYS A 19 -1.45 -15.04 -34.84
N ALA A 20 -2.35 -15.61 -35.63
CA ALA A 20 -3.32 -14.84 -36.42
C ALA A 20 -4.31 -14.07 -35.52
N VAL A 21 -4.79 -14.66 -34.43
CA VAL A 21 -5.66 -14.00 -33.45
C VAL A 21 -4.92 -12.86 -32.72
N ARG A 22 -3.66 -13.03 -32.36
CA ARG A 22 -2.85 -11.94 -31.79
C ARG A 22 -2.69 -10.77 -32.76
N TRP A 23 -2.42 -11.03 -34.05
CA TRP A 23 -2.28 -9.99 -35.08
C TRP A 23 -3.58 -9.20 -35.31
N ILE A 24 -4.70 -9.90 -35.34
CA ILE A 24 -6.04 -9.28 -35.48
C ILE A 24 -6.38 -8.42 -34.26
N ARG A 25 -6.04 -8.86 -33.03
CA ARG A 25 -6.26 -8.07 -31.80
C ARG A 25 -5.38 -6.82 -31.76
N SER A 26 -4.12 -6.91 -32.17
CA SER A 26 -3.23 -5.74 -32.26
C SER A 26 -3.69 -4.74 -33.31
N ALA A 27 -4.16 -5.20 -34.48
CA ALA A 27 -4.70 -4.31 -35.51
C ALA A 27 -6.03 -3.65 -35.10
N ALA A 28 -6.87 -4.36 -34.33
CA ALA A 28 -8.13 -3.81 -33.81
C ALA A 28 -7.88 -2.75 -32.71
N ALA A 29 -6.88 -2.95 -31.86
CA ALA A 29 -6.49 -1.98 -30.81
C ALA A 29 -5.96 -0.67 -31.43
N VAL A 30 -5.12 -0.74 -32.46
CA VAL A 30 -4.62 0.45 -33.18
C VAL A 30 -5.75 1.18 -33.91
N ALA A 31 -6.71 0.46 -34.50
CA ALA A 31 -7.87 1.07 -35.14
C ALA A 31 -8.82 1.74 -34.12
N ALA A 32 -9.01 1.13 -32.94
CA ALA A 32 -9.80 1.70 -31.85
C ALA A 32 -9.16 2.99 -31.30
N ALA A 33 -7.83 2.99 -31.08
CA ALA A 33 -7.09 4.17 -30.63
C ALA A 33 -7.20 5.34 -31.64
N LEU A 34 -7.14 5.06 -32.94
CA LEU A 34 -7.33 6.07 -33.98
C LEU A 34 -8.76 6.64 -34.01
N VAL A 35 -9.76 5.82 -33.74
CA VAL A 35 -11.17 6.27 -33.68
C VAL A 35 -11.40 7.13 -32.44
N VAL A 36 -10.81 6.78 -31.30
CA VAL A 36 -10.87 7.58 -30.05
C VAL A 36 -10.19 8.93 -30.26
N LEU A 37 -9.00 8.96 -30.84
CA LEU A 37 -8.27 10.20 -31.15
C LEU A 37 -9.06 11.10 -32.12
N LEU A 38 -9.72 10.54 -33.16
CA LEU A 38 -10.57 11.28 -34.06
C LEU A 38 -11.86 11.75 -33.39
N GLY A 39 -12.41 10.98 -32.45
CA GLY A 39 -13.59 11.34 -31.64
C GLY A 39 -13.27 12.51 -30.71
N CYS A 40 -12.19 12.44 -29.97
CA CYS A 40 -11.71 13.53 -29.11
C CYS A 40 -11.45 14.82 -29.90
N PHE A 41 -10.87 14.70 -31.10
CA PHE A 41 -10.64 15.85 -31.99
C PHE A 41 -11.96 16.51 -32.46
N GLN A 42 -13.02 15.74 -32.67
CA GLN A 42 -14.33 16.28 -33.06
C GLN A 42 -15.07 16.94 -31.88
N ILE A 43 -14.96 16.39 -30.67
CA ILE A 43 -15.54 16.95 -29.44
C ILE A 43 -14.83 18.25 -29.07
N PHE A 44 -13.51 18.28 -29.15
CA PHE A 44 -12.70 19.49 -28.86
C PHE A 44 -13.05 20.66 -29.80
N ARG A 45 -13.47 20.38 -31.03
CA ARG A 45 -13.83 21.40 -32.02
C ARG A 45 -15.20 22.04 -31.75
N SER A 46 -16.05 21.44 -30.91
CA SER A 46 -17.39 21.95 -30.60
C SER A 46 -17.45 22.81 -29.33
N LEU A 47 -16.37 22.88 -28.53
CA LEU A 47 -16.33 23.53 -27.22
C LEU A 47 -15.62 24.88 -27.19
N THR A 48 -15.27 25.50 -28.33
CA THR A 48 -14.63 26.83 -28.32
C THR A 48 -15.69 27.95 -28.25
N PRO A 49 -15.72 28.78 -27.21
CA PRO A 49 -16.52 30.01 -27.17
C PRO A 49 -15.86 31.08 -28.04
N ARG A 50 -16.68 31.85 -28.73
CA ARG A 50 -16.29 33.01 -29.54
C ARG A 50 -16.24 34.28 -28.68
N ASP A 51 -15.09 34.94 -28.75
CA ASP A 51 -14.85 36.37 -28.51
C ASP A 51 -15.40 37.04 -27.23
N GLY A 52 -14.49 37.46 -26.32
CA GLY A 52 -14.73 38.44 -25.30
C GLY A 52 -13.42 39.03 -24.70
N GLN A 53 -13.19 40.28 -24.91
CA GLN A 53 -12.01 41.09 -24.49
C GLN A 53 -11.77 41.02 -22.98
N ILE A 54 -10.51 40.84 -22.56
CA ILE A 54 -10.04 40.92 -21.17
C ILE A 54 -9.48 42.33 -20.90
N PRO A 55 -9.90 43.02 -19.82
CA PRO A 55 -9.19 44.16 -19.31
C PRO A 55 -8.03 43.76 -18.39
N MET A 56 -6.87 44.28 -18.66
CA MET A 56 -5.71 44.20 -17.75
C MET A 56 -6.00 44.93 -16.45
N ALA A 57 -5.84 44.29 -15.32
CA ALA A 57 -5.81 44.94 -14.01
C ALA A 57 -4.56 44.48 -13.22
N GLY A 58 -3.94 45.45 -12.62
CA GLY A 58 -2.58 45.45 -12.14
C GLY A 58 -2.30 44.67 -10.87
N ALA A 59 -1.01 44.49 -10.64
CA ALA A 59 -0.39 43.90 -9.47
C ALA A 59 -0.90 44.53 -8.15
N GLY A 60 -1.34 43.68 -7.24
CA GLY A 60 -1.72 44.05 -5.89
C GLY A 60 -1.51 42.90 -4.92
N ALA A 61 -0.54 43.10 -4.05
CA ALA A 61 -0.37 42.58 -2.68
C ALA A 61 -0.84 41.17 -2.34
N ALA A 62 0.10 40.39 -1.85
CA ALA A 62 -0.13 39.16 -1.07
C ALA A 62 -1.19 39.43 0.01
N GLY A 63 -2.35 38.83 -0.14
CA GLY A 63 -3.36 38.72 0.90
C GLY A 63 -3.14 37.43 1.65
N GLU A 64 -2.91 37.55 2.96
CA GLU A 64 -2.99 36.48 3.91
C GLU A 64 -4.34 35.76 3.71
N ALA A 65 -4.30 34.50 3.26
CA ALA A 65 -5.47 33.66 3.27
C ALA A 65 -5.73 33.29 4.73
N GLU A 66 -6.75 33.93 5.33
CA GLU A 66 -7.37 33.43 6.54
C GLU A 66 -7.91 32.03 6.21
N VAL A 67 -7.19 30.97 6.61
CA VAL A 67 -7.70 29.62 6.69
C VAL A 67 -8.79 29.65 7.77
N SER A 68 -10.04 29.77 7.34
CA SER A 68 -11.17 29.56 8.24
C SER A 68 -11.13 28.10 8.72
N GLN A 69 -10.78 27.89 10.00
CA GLN A 69 -11.04 26.64 10.70
C GLN A 69 -12.55 26.41 10.70
N GLN A 70 -13.05 25.75 9.68
CA GLN A 70 -14.41 25.22 9.71
C GLN A 70 -14.34 23.97 10.60
N GLN A 71 -14.85 24.06 11.82
CA GLN A 71 -15.10 22.91 12.66
C GLN A 71 -15.99 21.94 11.87
N ALA A 72 -15.50 20.72 11.70
CA ALA A 72 -16.29 19.62 11.18
C ALA A 72 -17.59 19.47 12.00
N GLN A 73 -18.71 19.24 11.33
CA GLN A 73 -20.02 19.12 11.95
C GLN A 73 -20.64 17.78 11.52
N SER A 74 -20.91 16.90 12.47
CA SER A 74 -21.73 15.72 12.21
C SER A 74 -23.17 16.12 11.89
N PRO A 75 -23.80 15.57 10.84
CA PRO A 75 -25.20 15.83 10.54
C PRO A 75 -26.12 15.09 11.51
N GLU A 76 -27.24 15.72 11.90
CA GLU A 76 -28.27 15.06 12.73
C GLU A 76 -29.03 13.97 11.95
N ASP A 77 -29.00 14.05 10.59
CA ASP A 77 -29.59 13.09 9.67
C ASP A 77 -28.77 13.01 8.36
N TYR A 78 -29.08 12.08 7.49
CA TYR A 78 -28.38 11.89 6.23
C TYR A 78 -28.65 12.97 5.16
N SER A 79 -29.56 13.91 5.39
CA SER A 79 -29.97 14.89 4.35
C SER A 79 -28.79 15.75 3.89
N ARG A 80 -27.91 16.13 4.80
CA ARG A 80 -26.72 16.94 4.48
C ARG A 80 -25.67 16.11 3.75
N VAL A 81 -25.48 14.85 4.15
CA VAL A 81 -24.61 13.88 3.48
C VAL A 81 -25.07 13.69 2.05
N TYR A 82 -26.37 13.39 1.86
CA TYR A 82 -26.97 13.24 0.55
C TYR A 82 -26.78 14.45 -0.35
N ALA A 83 -27.04 15.67 0.19
CA ALA A 83 -26.89 16.91 -0.58
C ALA A 83 -25.46 17.09 -1.08
N GLN A 84 -24.46 16.82 -0.24
CA GLN A 84 -23.04 16.95 -0.60
C GLN A 84 -22.59 15.89 -1.62
N ILE A 85 -22.94 14.63 -1.40
CA ILE A 85 -22.66 13.55 -2.37
C ILE A 85 -23.31 13.83 -3.72
N LYS A 86 -24.55 14.32 -3.73
CA LYS A 86 -25.24 14.69 -4.96
C LYS A 86 -24.50 15.78 -5.73
N GLU A 87 -24.06 16.84 -5.05
CA GLU A 87 -23.28 17.92 -5.66
C GLU A 87 -21.97 17.39 -6.26
N LEU A 88 -21.27 16.51 -5.54
CA LEU A 88 -20.04 15.89 -6.02
C LEU A 88 -20.27 15.04 -7.27
N LYS A 89 -21.30 14.19 -7.27
CA LYS A 89 -21.65 13.38 -8.44
C LYS A 89 -22.12 14.21 -9.65
N GLU A 90 -22.78 15.35 -9.41
CA GLU A 90 -23.10 16.29 -10.48
C GLU A 90 -21.84 16.93 -11.08
N LYS A 91 -20.86 17.33 -10.26
CA LYS A 91 -19.55 17.84 -10.71
C LYS A 91 -18.75 16.77 -11.49
N GLU A 92 -18.74 15.53 -11.02
CA GLU A 92 -18.10 14.39 -11.72
C GLU A 92 -18.70 14.20 -13.12
N ARG A 93 -20.03 14.27 -13.27
CA ARG A 93 -20.73 14.17 -14.57
C ARG A 93 -20.43 15.35 -15.50
N GLU A 94 -20.34 16.57 -14.97
CA GLU A 94 -20.03 17.77 -15.75
C GLU A 94 -18.59 17.74 -16.30
N ASN A 95 -17.65 17.13 -15.56
CA ASN A 95 -16.24 17.00 -15.95
C ASN A 95 -15.95 15.84 -16.92
N GLY A 96 -16.96 15.16 -17.42
CA GLY A 96 -16.82 14.25 -18.59
C GLY A 96 -17.01 12.79 -18.34
N GLY A 97 -17.72 12.41 -17.32
CA GLY A 97 -18.21 11.05 -17.18
C GLY A 97 -17.86 10.35 -15.87
N ASP A 98 -18.47 9.21 -15.68
CA ASP A 98 -18.10 8.20 -14.69
C ASP A 98 -16.64 7.75 -14.94
N SER A 99 -15.71 8.68 -14.72
CA SER A 99 -14.29 8.36 -14.67
C SER A 99 -14.09 7.64 -13.34
N TYR A 100 -14.02 6.34 -13.41
CA TYR A 100 -13.37 5.52 -12.42
C TYR A 100 -11.91 6.04 -12.35
N THR A 101 -11.72 7.16 -11.69
CA THR A 101 -10.40 7.56 -11.24
C THR A 101 -10.09 6.60 -10.10
N GLY A 102 -9.67 5.41 -10.50
CA GLY A 102 -8.98 4.50 -9.59
C GLY A 102 -7.94 5.30 -8.84
N ILE A 103 -7.70 4.95 -7.61
CA ILE A 103 -6.61 5.46 -6.78
C ILE A 103 -5.43 5.75 -7.69
N TYR A 104 -5.06 7.02 -7.82
CA TYR A 104 -3.89 7.42 -8.59
C TYR A 104 -2.66 6.88 -7.85
N THR A 105 -2.26 5.67 -8.19
CA THR A 105 -0.89 5.26 -7.92
C THR A 105 -0.04 6.04 -8.91
N PRO A 106 0.85 6.93 -8.46
CA PRO A 106 1.74 7.62 -9.38
C PRO A 106 2.49 6.55 -10.15
N ALA A 107 2.24 6.48 -11.46
CA ALA A 107 3.04 5.67 -12.34
C ALA A 107 4.47 6.19 -12.20
N LEU A 108 5.29 5.49 -11.44
CA LEU A 108 6.73 5.66 -11.51
C LEU A 108 7.08 5.51 -12.98
N GLY A 109 7.51 6.59 -13.59
CA GLY A 109 7.93 6.62 -15.00
C GLY A 109 9.09 5.67 -15.18
N MET A 110 8.78 4.43 -15.44
CA MET A 110 9.71 3.38 -15.82
C MET A 110 9.38 2.98 -17.24
N ASP A 111 10.03 3.64 -18.20
CA ASP A 111 10.21 3.06 -19.52
C ASP A 111 10.97 1.74 -19.36
N GLY A 112 10.24 0.62 -19.33
CA GLY A 112 10.81 -0.69 -19.54
C GLY A 112 10.71 -1.74 -18.43
N ILE A 113 9.58 -1.88 -17.72
CA ILE A 113 9.29 -3.09 -16.92
C ILE A 113 8.07 -3.80 -17.51
N PRO A 114 8.10 -5.15 -17.68
CA PRO A 114 6.92 -5.92 -18.09
C PRO A 114 5.82 -5.84 -17.05
N GLU A 115 4.58 -5.68 -17.49
CA GLU A 115 3.37 -5.72 -16.67
C GLU A 115 3.37 -6.96 -15.75
N ALA A 116 3.57 -6.76 -14.46
CA ALA A 116 3.18 -7.70 -13.42
C ALA A 116 1.90 -7.15 -12.79
N GLY A 117 0.94 -8.04 -12.56
CA GLY A 117 -0.42 -7.70 -12.15
C GLY A 117 -0.49 -6.85 -10.88
N GLU A 118 -1.52 -6.03 -10.84
CA GLU A 118 -1.85 -5.14 -9.75
C GLU A 118 -2.06 -5.94 -8.45
N GLU A 119 -1.15 -5.77 -7.49
CA GLU A 119 -1.43 -6.03 -6.09
C GLU A 119 -0.95 -4.83 -5.29
N ASN A 120 -1.90 -4.18 -4.62
CA ASN A 120 -1.65 -3.08 -3.71
C ASN A 120 -0.87 -3.59 -2.49
N ALA A 121 0.44 -3.41 -2.48
CA ALA A 121 1.26 -3.69 -1.32
C ALA A 121 1.24 -2.49 -0.38
N VAL A 122 0.66 -2.66 0.78
CA VAL A 122 0.72 -1.71 1.90
C VAL A 122 1.96 -2.02 2.73
N ASN A 123 2.75 -1.00 3.05
CA ASN A 123 4.10 -1.10 3.59
C ASN A 123 4.24 -0.64 5.03
N THR A 124 5.14 -1.24 5.78
CA THR A 124 5.54 -0.77 7.12
C THR A 124 6.90 -1.25 7.62
N ALA A 125 7.53 -0.57 8.57
CA ALA A 125 8.75 -1.00 9.24
C ALA A 125 8.91 -0.46 10.66
N GLY A 126 9.44 -1.25 11.56
CA GLY A 126 9.64 -0.90 12.92
C GLY A 126 11.00 -1.26 13.53
N GLY A 127 11.17 -1.10 14.79
CA GLY A 127 12.30 -1.52 15.60
C GLY A 127 11.77 -2.13 16.89
N GLY A 128 12.37 -3.23 17.32
CA GLY A 128 11.88 -4.02 18.44
C GLY A 128 11.96 -3.30 19.80
N SER A 129 11.04 -3.62 20.66
CA SER A 129 10.99 -3.21 22.05
C SER A 129 10.77 -4.38 23.01
N PRO A 130 11.32 -4.34 24.22
CA PRO A 130 11.13 -5.42 25.17
C PRO A 130 9.80 -5.28 25.91
N TYR A 131 8.98 -6.29 25.83
CA TYR A 131 7.84 -6.52 26.73
C TYR A 131 8.34 -7.25 27.98
N ASP A 132 8.20 -6.65 29.16
CA ASP A 132 8.64 -7.22 30.44
C ASP A 132 7.53 -8.06 31.08
N GLY A 133 7.65 -9.37 30.99
CA GLY A 133 6.74 -10.32 31.61
C GLY A 133 7.40 -11.68 31.83
N SER A 134 7.87 -11.97 33.04
CA SER A 134 8.67 -13.11 33.47
C SER A 134 8.05 -14.49 33.23
N SER A 135 8.30 -15.08 32.10
CA SER A 135 8.51 -16.50 31.80
C SER A 135 9.71 -16.56 30.86
N ALA A 136 10.41 -17.68 30.76
CA ALA A 136 11.57 -17.76 29.84
C ALA A 136 11.06 -17.47 28.42
N GLU A 137 11.17 -16.20 28.02
CA GLU A 137 10.71 -15.72 26.71
C GLU A 137 11.51 -16.46 25.64
N LYS A 138 10.80 -17.06 24.69
CA LYS A 138 11.41 -17.56 23.46
C LYS A 138 11.88 -16.36 22.64
N ASP A 139 13.06 -16.50 22.09
CA ASP A 139 13.69 -15.51 21.22
C ASP A 139 13.21 -15.73 19.79
N TYR A 140 12.42 -14.80 19.23
CA TYR A 140 11.90 -14.89 17.88
C TYR A 140 11.88 -13.53 17.19
N SER A 141 11.97 -13.55 15.86
CA SER A 141 11.81 -12.34 15.06
C SER A 141 10.35 -12.00 14.86
N ASP A 142 9.99 -10.74 15.11
CA ASP A 142 8.67 -10.20 14.77
C ASP A 142 8.65 -9.65 13.34
N THR A 143 7.47 -9.32 12.85
CA THR A 143 7.29 -8.57 11.61
C THR A 143 7.97 -7.21 11.74
N ASN A 144 8.57 -6.78 10.66
CA ASN A 144 9.26 -5.51 10.57
C ASN A 144 8.25 -4.34 10.58
N ASN A 145 7.83 -3.83 11.75
CA ASN A 145 6.83 -2.77 11.93
C ASN A 145 7.44 -1.35 11.81
N GLN A 146 6.70 -0.34 11.33
CA GLN A 146 7.19 1.05 11.20
C GLN A 146 7.46 1.71 12.55
N VAL A 147 6.56 1.53 13.48
CA VAL A 147 6.55 2.19 14.80
C VAL A 147 6.49 1.13 15.88
N GLU A 148 7.35 1.28 16.88
CA GLU A 148 7.37 0.44 18.06
C GLU A 148 6.03 0.43 18.81
N GLY A 149 5.55 -0.76 19.18
CA GLY A 149 4.26 -0.93 19.87
C GLY A 149 3.02 -0.84 18.97
N VAL A 150 3.20 -0.63 17.67
CA VAL A 150 2.13 -0.69 16.67
C VAL A 150 2.38 -1.90 15.77
N GLN A 151 1.54 -2.92 15.92
CA GLN A 151 1.67 -4.12 15.10
C GLN A 151 1.07 -3.92 13.72
N GLU A 152 1.69 -4.59 12.78
CA GLU A 152 1.24 -4.72 11.41
C GLU A 152 1.01 -6.16 11.06
N ALA A 153 0.00 -6.39 10.26
CA ALA A 153 -0.28 -7.72 9.74
C ALA A 153 0.80 -8.21 8.77
N ASP A 154 0.94 -9.50 8.63
CA ASP A 154 1.71 -10.13 7.54
C ASP A 154 1.07 -11.47 7.19
N ILE A 155 1.49 -12.06 6.06
CA ILE A 155 1.07 -13.38 5.59
C ILE A 155 1.60 -14.51 6.46
N ILE A 156 2.63 -14.26 7.28
CA ILE A 156 3.16 -15.20 8.26
C ILE A 156 3.45 -14.49 9.58
N LYS A 157 3.11 -15.14 10.68
CA LYS A 157 3.34 -14.68 12.04
C LYS A 157 3.84 -15.81 12.93
N THR A 158 4.53 -15.45 14.01
CA THR A 158 4.90 -16.39 15.08
C THR A 158 4.75 -15.71 16.45
N ASP A 159 4.43 -16.50 17.47
CA ASP A 159 4.46 -16.11 18.87
C ASP A 159 5.60 -16.79 19.64
N GLY A 160 6.55 -17.38 18.90
CA GLY A 160 7.69 -18.12 19.43
C GLY A 160 7.39 -19.58 19.78
N GLU A 161 6.12 -20.00 19.86
CA GLU A 161 5.74 -21.39 20.07
C GLU A 161 4.98 -21.96 18.85
N TYR A 162 4.20 -21.09 18.21
CA TYR A 162 3.39 -21.45 17.04
C TYR A 162 3.74 -20.57 15.84
N ILE A 163 3.45 -21.08 14.67
CA ILE A 163 3.60 -20.42 13.38
C ILE A 163 2.22 -20.37 12.74
N TYR A 164 1.85 -19.21 12.20
CA TYR A 164 0.57 -18.94 11.54
C TYR A 164 0.85 -18.48 10.13
N ALA A 165 0.44 -19.26 9.13
CA ALA A 165 0.79 -19.02 7.73
C ALA A 165 -0.47 -18.93 6.85
N ALA A 166 -0.63 -17.83 6.13
CA ALA A 166 -1.62 -17.69 5.06
C ALA A 166 -1.06 -18.25 3.75
N VAL A 167 -1.78 -19.18 3.14
CA VAL A 167 -1.37 -19.90 1.94
C VAL A 167 -2.57 -20.06 1.02
N ASP A 168 -2.56 -19.44 -0.15
CA ASP A 168 -3.65 -19.52 -1.14
C ASP A 168 -5.05 -19.20 -0.58
N GLY A 169 -5.10 -18.35 0.47
CA GLY A 169 -6.33 -17.98 1.13
C GLY A 169 -6.76 -18.90 2.28
N ASP A 170 -6.07 -20.00 2.54
CA ASP A 170 -6.18 -20.82 3.73
C ASP A 170 -5.22 -20.34 4.81
N VAL A 171 -5.44 -20.69 6.09
CA VAL A 171 -4.50 -20.41 7.18
C VAL A 171 -4.12 -21.68 7.92
N TYR A 172 -2.84 -21.94 7.99
CA TYR A 172 -2.26 -23.07 8.72
C TYR A 172 -1.77 -22.59 10.08
N LEU A 173 -2.14 -23.32 11.14
CA LEU A 173 -1.63 -23.16 12.49
C LEU A 173 -0.70 -24.32 12.80
N LEU A 174 0.56 -24.03 13.09
CA LEU A 174 1.60 -25.04 13.29
C LEU A 174 2.24 -24.87 14.68
N ARG A 175 2.70 -25.97 15.26
CA ARG A 175 3.66 -25.93 16.38
C ARG A 175 5.08 -25.93 15.81
N GLU A 176 5.93 -25.07 16.31
CA GLU A 176 7.31 -24.88 15.86
C GLU A 176 8.16 -26.17 16.01
N ASN A 177 8.15 -26.80 17.18
CA ASN A 177 8.73 -28.13 17.49
C ASN A 177 10.21 -28.31 17.11
N GLY A 178 11.07 -27.28 17.36
CA GLY A 178 12.52 -27.37 17.18
C GLY A 178 12.94 -27.60 15.72
N GLY A 179 12.34 -26.90 14.79
CA GLY A 179 12.63 -27.01 13.35
C GLY A 179 11.95 -28.17 12.64
N ASN A 180 11.01 -28.86 13.31
CA ASN A 180 10.15 -29.87 12.71
C ASN A 180 8.67 -29.45 12.87
N PRO A 181 8.21 -28.44 12.15
CA PRO A 181 6.89 -27.87 12.35
C PRO A 181 5.79 -28.91 12.12
N GLU A 182 4.79 -28.92 13.01
CA GLU A 182 3.65 -29.83 12.97
C GLU A 182 2.37 -29.05 12.73
N ILE A 183 1.64 -29.35 11.66
CA ILE A 183 0.33 -28.74 11.39
C ILE A 183 -0.66 -29.21 12.48
N LEU A 184 -1.21 -28.28 13.24
CA LEU A 184 -2.22 -28.55 14.27
C LEU A 184 -3.63 -28.40 13.71
N SER A 185 -3.85 -27.39 12.88
CA SER A 185 -5.14 -27.12 12.26
C SER A 185 -4.99 -26.28 11.00
N LYS A 186 -6.04 -26.27 10.20
CA LYS A 186 -6.19 -25.47 8.99
C LYS A 186 -7.55 -24.77 9.02
N ILE A 187 -7.56 -23.47 8.76
CA ILE A 187 -8.78 -22.70 8.50
C ILE A 187 -8.87 -22.57 6.98
N GLU A 188 -9.88 -23.19 6.39
CA GLU A 188 -10.08 -23.19 4.95
C GLU A 188 -10.84 -21.91 4.53
N LYS A 189 -10.41 -21.29 3.43
CA LYS A 189 -11.14 -20.22 2.77
C LYS A 189 -12.50 -20.72 2.27
N ILE A 190 -13.46 -19.81 2.15
CA ILE A 190 -14.68 -20.08 1.42
C ILE A 190 -14.42 -19.75 -0.05
N ASP A 191 -14.52 -20.75 -0.89
CA ASP A 191 -14.43 -20.60 -2.34
C ASP A 191 -15.47 -21.50 -3.00
N THR A 192 -16.64 -20.93 -3.28
CA THR A 192 -17.77 -21.62 -3.93
C THR A 192 -17.90 -21.20 -5.38
N VAL A 193 -16.89 -20.49 -5.92
CA VAL A 193 -16.94 -19.94 -7.27
C VAL A 193 -17.03 -21.05 -8.31
N SER A 194 -18.00 -20.94 -9.20
CA SER A 194 -18.21 -21.82 -10.33
C SER A 194 -18.51 -21.02 -11.59
N GLU A 195 -18.13 -21.58 -12.76
CA GLU A 195 -18.48 -20.99 -14.05
C GLU A 195 -19.74 -21.66 -14.59
N GLU A 196 -20.84 -20.90 -14.68
CA GLU A 196 -22.08 -21.32 -15.36
C GLU A 196 -22.25 -20.56 -16.68
N GLY A 197 -21.70 -21.12 -17.77
CA GLY A 197 -21.70 -20.49 -19.09
C GLY A 197 -20.66 -19.40 -19.22
N GLU A 198 -21.09 -18.13 -19.31
CA GLU A 198 -20.21 -16.94 -19.32
C GLU A 198 -20.17 -16.23 -17.95
N ASN A 199 -20.93 -16.69 -16.97
CA ASN A 199 -21.08 -16.08 -15.65
C ASN A 199 -20.22 -16.80 -14.62
N ILE A 200 -19.64 -16.03 -13.70
CA ILE A 200 -18.94 -16.50 -12.50
C ILE A 200 -19.92 -16.33 -11.34
N CYS A 201 -20.26 -17.39 -10.63
CA CYS A 201 -21.22 -17.38 -9.52
C CYS A 201 -20.55 -17.87 -8.24
N GLY A 202 -21.07 -17.46 -7.07
CA GLY A 202 -20.60 -17.89 -5.75
C GLY A 202 -19.80 -16.84 -5.00
N ILE A 203 -19.19 -17.26 -3.89
CA ILE A 203 -18.40 -16.41 -3.00
C ILE A 203 -16.94 -16.83 -3.11
N SER A 204 -16.04 -15.85 -3.21
CA SER A 204 -14.58 -16.04 -3.12
C SER A 204 -14.03 -15.24 -1.95
N GLU A 205 -13.32 -15.93 -1.05
CA GLU A 205 -12.57 -15.30 0.03
C GLU A 205 -11.06 -15.37 -0.26
N ARG A 206 -10.35 -14.30 0.11
CA ARG A 206 -8.89 -14.28 0.17
C ARG A 206 -8.46 -13.75 1.52
N ILE A 207 -7.59 -14.48 2.20
CA ILE A 207 -6.95 -14.01 3.42
C ILE A 207 -5.68 -13.29 3.01
N ASN A 208 -5.62 -12.01 3.36
CA ASN A 208 -4.52 -11.15 2.97
C ASN A 208 -3.46 -11.06 4.06
N ASP A 209 -3.90 -11.00 5.34
CA ASP A 209 -3.03 -10.65 6.45
C ASP A 209 -3.48 -11.31 7.76
N ILE A 210 -2.53 -11.53 8.68
CA ILE A 210 -2.72 -12.15 9.98
C ILE A 210 -2.20 -11.22 11.08
N TYR A 211 -2.97 -11.06 12.17
CA TYR A 211 -2.50 -10.52 13.45
C TYR A 211 -2.57 -11.59 14.53
N ILE A 212 -1.63 -11.54 15.47
CA ILE A 212 -1.63 -12.38 16.67
C ILE A 212 -1.55 -11.48 17.91
N ALA A 213 -2.49 -11.66 18.83
CA ALA A 213 -2.55 -10.98 20.13
C ALA A 213 -2.83 -12.02 21.22
N GLY A 214 -1.79 -12.63 21.76
CA GLY A 214 -1.92 -13.71 22.74
C GLY A 214 -2.74 -14.90 22.23
N ASP A 215 -3.92 -15.14 22.82
CA ASP A 215 -4.84 -16.19 22.42
C ASP A 215 -5.89 -15.72 21.39
N ARG A 216 -5.62 -14.63 20.70
CA ARG A 216 -6.46 -14.11 19.62
C ARG A 216 -5.68 -14.07 18.33
N MET A 217 -6.34 -14.50 17.25
CA MET A 217 -5.86 -14.35 15.89
C MET A 217 -6.89 -13.57 15.09
N VAL A 218 -6.45 -12.59 14.33
CA VAL A 218 -7.31 -11.85 13.40
C VAL A 218 -6.86 -12.14 11.99
N LEU A 219 -7.81 -12.54 11.16
CA LEU A 219 -7.63 -12.72 9.73
C LEU A 219 -8.27 -11.56 8.99
N ILE A 220 -7.49 -10.81 8.25
CA ILE A 220 -7.98 -9.79 7.33
C ILE A 220 -8.33 -10.48 6.01
N LYS A 221 -9.62 -10.46 5.65
CA LYS A 221 -10.14 -11.15 4.48
C LYS A 221 -10.72 -10.18 3.47
N TYR A 222 -10.49 -10.41 2.20
CA TYR A 222 -11.27 -9.88 1.09
C TYR A 222 -12.35 -10.89 0.74
N VAL A 223 -13.60 -10.43 0.63
CA VAL A 223 -14.76 -11.26 0.32
C VAL A 223 -15.47 -10.69 -0.90
N ALA A 224 -15.51 -11.44 -1.99
CA ALA A 224 -16.20 -11.11 -3.23
C ALA A 224 -17.46 -11.97 -3.38
N ASP A 225 -18.62 -11.33 -3.52
CA ASP A 225 -19.91 -11.96 -3.77
C ASP A 225 -20.30 -11.78 -5.24
N TYR A 226 -20.08 -12.82 -6.03
CA TYR A 226 -20.39 -12.80 -7.46
C TYR A 226 -21.88 -13.01 -7.75
N ASP A 227 -22.64 -13.67 -6.85
CA ASP A 227 -24.07 -13.86 -7.02
C ASP A 227 -24.80 -12.51 -6.92
N ALA A 228 -24.48 -11.72 -5.89
CA ALA A 228 -25.01 -10.36 -5.74
C ALA A 228 -24.61 -9.43 -6.90
N TYR A 229 -23.44 -9.67 -7.52
CA TYR A 229 -23.02 -8.92 -8.71
C TYR A 229 -23.91 -9.18 -9.93
N TYR A 230 -24.22 -10.44 -10.19
CA TYR A 230 -25.07 -10.79 -11.34
C TYR A 230 -26.52 -10.40 -11.13
N ASP A 231 -27.06 -10.54 -9.93
CA ASP A 231 -28.40 -10.05 -9.58
C ASP A 231 -28.53 -8.54 -9.87
N MET A 232 -27.53 -7.74 -9.46
CA MET A 232 -27.51 -6.30 -9.76
C MET A 232 -27.42 -6.02 -11.27
N MET A 233 -26.66 -6.82 -12.02
CA MET A 233 -26.51 -6.66 -13.47
C MET A 233 -27.79 -7.05 -14.24
N GLU A 234 -28.55 -8.05 -13.78
CA GLU A 234 -29.83 -8.41 -14.34
C GLU A 234 -30.87 -7.29 -14.13
N ASP A 235 -30.96 -6.70 -12.93
CA ASP A 235 -31.79 -5.56 -12.61
C ASP A 235 -31.45 -4.34 -13.48
N ALA A 236 -30.15 -4.06 -13.68
CA ALA A 236 -29.71 -2.97 -14.56
C ALA A 236 -30.06 -3.20 -16.04
N ALA A 237 -30.02 -4.44 -16.50
CA ALA A 237 -30.39 -4.80 -17.89
C ALA A 237 -31.91 -4.61 -18.19
N GLU A 238 -32.75 -4.80 -17.19
CA GLU A 238 -34.20 -4.54 -17.31
C GLU A 238 -34.56 -3.04 -17.43
N THR A 239 -33.63 -2.14 -17.00
CA THR A 239 -33.87 -0.69 -16.97
C THR A 239 -33.22 0.10 -18.12
N ASP A 240 -32.69 -0.52 -19.18
CA ASP A 240 -31.85 0.11 -20.23
C ASP A 240 -30.59 0.83 -19.73
N ALA A 241 -30.19 0.62 -18.47
CA ALA A 241 -29.01 1.23 -17.82
C ALA A 241 -27.75 0.37 -17.94
N ALA A 242 -27.81 -0.72 -18.69
CA ALA A 242 -26.65 -1.60 -18.87
C ALA A 242 -25.49 -0.87 -19.59
N PRO A 243 -24.25 -0.96 -19.12
CA PRO A 243 -23.12 -0.34 -19.78
C PRO A 243 -22.96 -0.88 -21.20
N ALA A 244 -22.92 0.01 -22.17
CA ALA A 244 -22.98 -0.28 -23.63
C ALA A 244 -21.77 -1.02 -24.21
N ASN A 245 -20.81 -1.42 -23.43
CA ASN A 245 -19.65 -2.19 -23.87
C ASN A 245 -19.38 -3.31 -22.87
N GLY A 246 -19.47 -4.55 -23.33
CA GLY A 246 -19.11 -5.76 -22.60
C GLY A 246 -17.63 -5.79 -22.19
N CYS A 247 -17.25 -4.88 -21.32
CA CYS A 247 -15.98 -4.93 -20.61
C CYS A 247 -16.21 -5.88 -19.43
N VAL A 248 -15.69 -7.08 -19.50
CA VAL A 248 -15.59 -7.98 -18.36
C VAL A 248 -14.66 -7.29 -17.35
N ILE A 249 -15.24 -6.62 -16.36
CA ILE A 249 -14.50 -6.11 -15.22
C ILE A 249 -14.09 -7.36 -14.44
N TYR A 250 -12.81 -7.58 -14.29
CA TYR A 250 -12.27 -8.67 -13.46
C TYR A 250 -12.51 -8.31 -11.98
N GLY A 251 -13.65 -8.71 -11.43
CA GLY A 251 -14.03 -8.57 -10.04
C GLY A 251 -15.37 -7.84 -9.83
N PRO A 252 -16.06 -8.07 -8.71
CA PRO A 252 -17.26 -7.36 -8.36
C PRO A 252 -16.97 -5.87 -8.14
N PRO A 253 -17.91 -4.95 -8.50
CA PRO A 253 -17.76 -3.53 -8.21
C PRO A 253 -17.55 -3.27 -6.72
N ALA A 254 -16.88 -2.17 -6.39
CA ALA A 254 -16.49 -1.79 -5.03
C ALA A 254 -17.63 -1.82 -3.97
N GLY A 255 -18.90 -1.84 -4.37
CA GLY A 255 -20.06 -1.97 -3.47
C GLY A 255 -20.46 -3.41 -3.13
N LEU A 256 -19.91 -4.42 -3.82
CA LEU A 256 -20.24 -5.84 -3.63
C LEU A 256 -19.07 -6.65 -3.07
N ALA A 257 -17.89 -6.06 -3.01
CA ALA A 257 -16.77 -6.59 -2.28
C ALA A 257 -16.67 -5.92 -0.89
N LYS A 258 -16.25 -6.68 0.09
CA LYS A 258 -15.99 -6.17 1.45
C LYS A 258 -14.67 -6.72 1.97
N TYR A 259 -14.05 -5.97 2.86
CA TYR A 259 -12.97 -6.50 3.69
C TYR A 259 -13.51 -6.76 5.09
N THR A 260 -13.09 -7.85 5.71
CA THR A 260 -13.51 -8.24 7.05
C THR A 260 -12.32 -8.58 7.93
N ALA A 261 -12.46 -8.33 9.23
CA ALA A 261 -11.59 -8.80 10.28
C ALA A 261 -12.30 -9.96 11.01
N ALA A 262 -11.88 -11.19 10.75
CA ALA A 262 -12.39 -12.38 11.40
C ALA A 262 -11.53 -12.69 12.64
N VAL A 263 -12.11 -12.57 13.82
CA VAL A 263 -11.42 -12.76 15.10
C VAL A 263 -11.66 -14.16 15.64
N TYR A 264 -10.58 -14.90 15.84
CA TYR A 264 -10.58 -16.28 16.33
C TYR A 264 -10.03 -16.35 17.75
N ASP A 265 -10.64 -17.18 18.59
CA ASP A 265 -10.03 -17.73 19.79
C ASP A 265 -9.12 -18.89 19.40
N ILE A 266 -7.84 -18.75 19.70
CA ILE A 266 -6.82 -19.74 19.43
C ILE A 266 -6.18 -20.30 20.71
N THR A 267 -6.87 -20.24 21.87
CA THR A 267 -6.42 -20.87 23.12
C THR A 267 -6.07 -22.34 22.90
N ASP A 268 -6.85 -23.05 22.08
CA ASP A 268 -6.50 -24.37 21.54
C ASP A 268 -6.18 -24.23 20.04
N ARG A 269 -4.88 -24.16 19.68
CA ARG A 269 -4.41 -24.01 18.30
C ARG A 269 -4.83 -25.19 17.39
N SER A 270 -5.25 -26.31 17.98
CA SER A 270 -5.78 -27.45 17.20
C SER A 270 -7.27 -27.28 16.84
N HIS A 271 -7.96 -26.37 17.51
CA HIS A 271 -9.39 -26.11 17.32
C HIS A 271 -9.68 -24.59 17.41
N PRO A 272 -9.21 -23.78 16.45
CA PRO A 272 -9.52 -22.35 16.43
C PRO A 272 -11.03 -22.12 16.32
N VAL A 273 -11.56 -21.20 17.11
CA VAL A 273 -13.00 -20.90 17.17
C VAL A 273 -13.23 -19.46 16.71
N LEU A 274 -13.98 -19.28 15.62
CA LEU A 274 -14.42 -17.95 15.19
C LEU A 274 -15.31 -17.32 16.29
N LEU A 275 -14.88 -16.20 16.83
CA LEU A 275 -15.64 -15.42 17.79
C LEU A 275 -16.62 -14.49 17.11
N ASN A 276 -16.13 -13.75 16.11
CA ASN A 276 -16.94 -12.85 15.31
C ASN A 276 -16.20 -12.44 14.03
N GLU A 277 -16.96 -11.87 13.09
CA GLU A 277 -16.44 -11.29 11.87
C GLU A 277 -17.04 -9.90 11.67
N LEU A 278 -16.18 -8.88 11.65
CA LEU A 278 -16.55 -7.49 11.47
C LEU A 278 -15.97 -6.98 10.15
N GLY A 279 -16.78 -6.28 9.39
CA GLY A 279 -16.35 -5.82 8.06
C GLY A 279 -16.96 -4.49 7.69
N GLN A 280 -16.48 -3.95 6.57
CA GLN A 280 -16.93 -2.70 6.03
C GLN A 280 -16.96 -2.75 4.51
N SER A 281 -17.92 -2.03 3.91
CA SER A 281 -17.96 -1.86 2.45
C SER A 281 -16.80 -0.97 1.99
N GLY A 282 -16.30 -1.23 0.79
CA GLY A 282 -15.20 -0.51 0.18
C GLY A 282 -13.88 -1.28 0.21
N THR A 283 -12.78 -0.58 -0.02
CA THR A 283 -11.43 -1.13 -0.06
C THR A 283 -10.70 -0.82 1.23
N LEU A 284 -10.10 -1.83 1.85
CA LEU A 284 -9.20 -1.63 2.98
C LEU A 284 -7.92 -0.95 2.47
N ILE A 285 -7.62 0.23 2.99
CA ILE A 285 -6.37 0.95 2.70
C ILE A 285 -5.26 0.35 3.55
N SER A 286 -5.51 0.18 4.85
CA SER A 286 -4.54 -0.35 5.78
C SER A 286 -5.17 -0.72 7.12
N SER A 287 -4.42 -1.43 7.94
CA SER A 287 -4.79 -1.74 9.31
C SER A 287 -3.59 -1.64 10.25
N ARG A 288 -3.85 -1.37 11.53
CA ARG A 288 -2.85 -1.31 12.60
C ARG A 288 -3.44 -1.87 13.88
N MET A 289 -2.62 -2.54 14.68
CA MET A 289 -3.03 -3.00 15.99
C MET A 289 -2.16 -2.37 17.09
N VAL A 290 -2.80 -1.73 18.06
CA VAL A 290 -2.16 -1.10 19.21
C VAL A 290 -2.68 -1.79 20.47
N GLY A 291 -1.84 -2.56 21.14
CA GLY A 291 -2.29 -3.48 22.19
C GLY A 291 -3.32 -4.47 21.63
N ASP A 292 -4.51 -4.50 22.24
CA ASP A 292 -5.63 -5.37 21.81
C ASP A 292 -6.64 -4.64 20.91
N ILE A 293 -6.34 -3.42 20.45
CA ILE A 293 -7.23 -2.65 19.60
C ILE A 293 -6.73 -2.68 18.15
N LEU A 294 -7.57 -3.21 17.28
CA LEU A 294 -7.35 -3.19 15.83
C LEU A 294 -8.04 -1.98 15.21
N TYR A 295 -7.29 -1.16 14.51
CA TYR A 295 -7.78 -0.05 13.71
C TYR A 295 -7.77 -0.43 12.23
N LEU A 296 -8.88 -0.16 11.54
CA LEU A 296 -9.09 -0.47 10.14
C LEU A 296 -9.40 0.82 9.38
N VAL A 297 -8.71 1.07 8.30
CA VAL A 297 -8.87 2.27 7.46
C VAL A 297 -9.39 1.86 6.09
N TYR A 298 -10.57 2.35 5.72
CA TYR A 298 -11.26 2.00 4.49
C TYR A 298 -11.50 3.21 3.60
N SER A 299 -11.54 2.96 2.31
CA SER A 299 -12.02 3.90 1.30
C SER A 299 -13.26 3.32 0.61
N TYR A 300 -14.34 4.10 0.53
CA TYR A 300 -15.58 3.70 -0.14
C TYR A 300 -15.99 4.73 -1.17
N TYR A 301 -15.96 4.36 -2.44
CA TYR A 301 -16.51 5.17 -3.53
C TYR A 301 -18.02 4.93 -3.65
N VAL A 302 -18.81 6.01 -3.74
CA VAL A 302 -20.26 5.92 -3.87
C VAL A 302 -20.63 5.49 -5.30
N PRO A 303 -21.10 4.25 -5.50
CA PRO A 303 -21.41 3.75 -6.84
C PRO A 303 -22.76 4.29 -7.35
N GLY A 304 -22.96 4.24 -8.67
CA GLY A 304 -24.24 4.37 -9.33
C GLY A 304 -25.07 5.63 -9.02
N GLU A 305 -26.39 5.48 -9.12
CA GLU A 305 -27.39 6.51 -8.79
C GLU A 305 -27.66 6.48 -7.28
N ILE A 306 -27.94 7.63 -6.71
CA ILE A 306 -28.23 7.78 -5.27
C ILE A 306 -29.70 8.13 -5.04
N ASP A 307 -30.32 7.58 -3.98
CA ASP A 307 -31.71 7.85 -3.59
C ASP A 307 -31.72 8.49 -2.18
N GLU A 308 -32.29 9.70 -2.07
CA GLU A 308 -32.39 10.44 -0.79
C GLU A 308 -33.12 9.64 0.30
N THR A 309 -34.05 8.77 -0.10
CA THR A 309 -34.84 7.97 0.83
C THR A 309 -34.21 6.65 1.23
N ASP A 310 -33.10 6.27 0.57
CA ASP A 310 -32.37 5.05 0.83
C ASP A 310 -30.88 5.33 1.06
N PRO A 311 -30.43 5.53 2.31
CA PRO A 311 -29.03 5.78 2.65
C PRO A 311 -28.07 4.69 2.17
N SER A 312 -28.53 3.45 2.00
CA SER A 312 -27.67 2.35 1.55
C SER A 312 -27.09 2.56 0.13
N THR A 313 -27.66 3.50 -0.62
CA THR A 313 -27.20 3.86 -1.97
C THR A 313 -26.01 4.84 -1.96
N TYR A 314 -25.71 5.49 -0.82
CA TYR A 314 -24.65 6.52 -0.76
C TYR A 314 -23.88 6.57 0.57
N VAL A 315 -24.20 5.71 1.53
CA VAL A 315 -23.50 5.62 2.83
C VAL A 315 -22.78 4.26 2.91
N PRO A 316 -21.52 4.21 3.35
CA PRO A 316 -20.82 2.95 3.55
C PRO A 316 -21.50 2.09 4.63
N ALA A 317 -21.43 0.77 4.46
CA ALA A 317 -22.03 -0.18 5.38
C ALA A 317 -20.99 -0.82 6.28
N LEU A 318 -21.40 -1.05 7.54
CA LEU A 318 -20.74 -1.90 8.53
C LEU A 318 -21.38 -3.28 8.51
N TYR A 319 -20.57 -4.32 8.66
CA TYR A 319 -21.02 -5.71 8.74
C TYR A 319 -20.64 -6.31 10.09
N LEU A 320 -21.59 -7.00 10.72
CA LEU A 320 -21.38 -7.79 11.91
C LEU A 320 -21.92 -9.20 11.63
N GLY A 321 -21.03 -10.11 11.25
CA GLY A 321 -21.42 -11.36 10.61
C GLY A 321 -22.24 -11.09 9.35
N ASP A 322 -23.46 -11.63 9.30
CA ASP A 322 -24.41 -11.40 8.18
C ASP A 322 -25.24 -10.11 8.32
N ALA A 323 -25.19 -9.45 9.48
CA ALA A 323 -25.96 -8.22 9.67
C ALA A 323 -25.25 -7.02 9.02
N LYS A 324 -26.02 -6.21 8.28
CA LYS A 324 -25.57 -5.01 7.58
C LYS A 324 -26.27 -3.79 8.16
N THR A 325 -25.51 -2.75 8.48
CA THR A 325 -26.01 -1.43 8.88
C THR A 325 -25.18 -0.35 8.22
N GLU A 326 -25.79 0.77 7.85
CA GLU A 326 -25.06 1.94 7.36
C GLU A 326 -24.34 2.64 8.52
N VAL A 327 -23.17 3.27 8.23
CA VAL A 327 -22.48 4.15 9.18
C VAL A 327 -23.46 5.22 9.65
N ALA A 328 -23.57 5.41 10.96
CA ALA A 328 -24.52 6.35 11.52
C ALA A 328 -24.24 7.79 11.04
N ALA A 329 -25.29 8.57 10.84
CA ALA A 329 -25.14 9.94 10.34
C ALA A 329 -24.27 10.82 11.26
N ASP A 330 -24.31 10.56 12.57
CA ASP A 330 -23.51 11.27 13.57
C ASP A 330 -22.01 10.93 13.50
N ASP A 331 -21.67 9.78 12.93
CA ASP A 331 -20.29 9.34 12.75
C ASP A 331 -19.70 9.80 11.40
N ILE A 332 -20.49 10.53 10.57
CA ILE A 332 -20.05 11.08 9.29
C ILE A 332 -19.77 12.57 9.43
N MET A 333 -18.50 12.95 9.30
CA MET A 333 -18.08 14.34 9.33
C MET A 333 -18.00 14.89 7.91
N LEU A 334 -18.63 16.04 7.72
CA LEU A 334 -18.59 16.79 6.46
C LEU A 334 -17.49 17.84 6.53
N LEU A 335 -16.44 17.67 5.78
CA LEU A 335 -15.31 18.60 5.66
C LEU A 335 -15.52 19.51 4.47
N GLY A 336 -14.93 20.70 4.48
CA GLY A 336 -15.14 21.83 3.60
C GLY A 336 -15.43 21.55 2.12
N GLU A 337 -14.44 21.14 1.32
CA GLU A 337 -14.61 20.89 -0.12
C GLU A 337 -14.01 19.53 -0.50
N PRO A 338 -14.75 18.41 -0.34
CA PRO A 338 -14.27 17.11 -0.78
C PRO A 338 -14.14 17.06 -2.31
N GLY A 339 -13.08 16.40 -2.78
CA GLY A 339 -12.77 16.34 -4.22
C GLY A 339 -13.62 15.33 -5.00
N ALA A 340 -14.19 14.31 -4.33
CA ALA A 340 -14.94 13.22 -4.95
C ALA A 340 -16.04 12.67 -4.01
N ALA A 341 -17.01 11.95 -4.60
CA ALA A 341 -18.06 11.24 -3.87
C ALA A 341 -17.50 9.93 -3.27
N GLN A 342 -16.62 10.07 -2.31
CA GLN A 342 -15.87 9.01 -1.67
C GLN A 342 -15.76 9.23 -0.17
N TYR A 343 -15.75 8.14 0.59
CA TYR A 343 -15.56 8.17 2.04
C TYR A 343 -14.21 7.58 2.43
N LEU A 344 -13.60 8.19 3.42
CA LEU A 344 -12.57 7.59 4.25
C LEU A 344 -13.22 7.23 5.58
N THR A 345 -13.11 5.97 6.00
CA THR A 345 -13.68 5.51 7.27
C THR A 345 -12.61 4.81 8.09
N VAL A 346 -12.48 5.22 9.34
CA VAL A 346 -11.62 4.57 10.34
C VAL A 346 -12.52 3.90 11.37
N SER A 347 -12.35 2.60 11.58
CA SER A 347 -13.08 1.84 12.60
C SER A 347 -12.12 1.14 13.53
N SER A 348 -12.54 0.88 14.77
CA SER A 348 -11.77 0.17 15.77
C SER A 348 -12.52 -1.04 16.33
N ILE A 349 -11.76 -2.08 16.70
CA ILE A 349 -12.27 -3.35 17.23
C ILE A 349 -11.39 -3.75 18.42
N ASP A 350 -12.00 -4.10 19.56
CA ASP A 350 -11.32 -4.82 20.64
C ASP A 350 -11.25 -6.32 20.30
N VAL A 351 -10.05 -6.80 19.94
CA VAL A 351 -9.86 -8.21 19.57
C VAL A 351 -10.01 -9.17 20.76
N GLY A 352 -9.87 -8.67 21.98
CA GLY A 352 -10.15 -9.43 23.20
C GLY A 352 -11.64 -9.69 23.41
N SER A 353 -12.51 -8.79 22.91
CA SER A 353 -13.97 -8.84 23.05
C SER A 353 -14.67 -8.32 21.77
N PRO A 354 -14.57 -9.03 20.63
CA PRO A 354 -14.98 -8.52 19.31
C PRO A 354 -16.50 -8.61 19.09
N ALA A 355 -17.31 -8.10 20.05
CA ALA A 355 -18.77 -8.18 19.96
C ALA A 355 -19.36 -7.19 18.94
N GLU A 356 -18.73 -6.04 18.75
CA GLU A 356 -19.15 -4.92 17.90
C GLU A 356 -17.93 -4.03 17.60
N PHE A 357 -18.07 -3.07 16.67
CA PHE A 357 -17.07 -2.00 16.54
C PHE A 357 -17.08 -1.16 17.83
N LEU A 358 -15.90 -0.81 18.34
CA LEU A 358 -15.78 0.09 19.48
C LEU A 358 -16.13 1.52 19.08
N ASP A 359 -15.64 1.94 17.90
CA ASP A 359 -15.90 3.26 17.35
C ASP A 359 -15.77 3.22 15.84
N THR A 360 -16.41 4.19 15.17
CA THR A 360 -16.33 4.37 13.71
C THR A 360 -16.44 5.86 13.42
N GLN A 361 -15.48 6.39 12.69
CA GLN A 361 -15.48 7.76 12.20
C GLN A 361 -15.34 7.78 10.69
N SER A 362 -16.27 8.43 10.00
CA SER A 362 -16.27 8.57 8.55
C SER A 362 -16.17 10.03 8.14
N ILE A 363 -15.42 10.30 7.08
CA ILE A 363 -15.33 11.64 6.47
C ILE A 363 -15.54 11.52 4.97
N LEU A 364 -16.03 12.58 4.32
CA LEU A 364 -16.00 12.65 2.86
C LEU A 364 -14.58 12.99 2.42
N GLY A 365 -13.93 12.01 1.79
CA GLY A 365 -12.54 12.03 1.37
C GLY A 365 -12.06 10.62 1.06
N CYS A 366 -10.81 10.48 0.69
CA CYS A 366 -10.18 9.16 0.53
C CYS A 366 -8.77 9.19 1.15
N GLY A 367 -8.03 8.08 1.06
CA GLY A 367 -6.67 7.99 1.55
C GLY A 367 -5.89 6.95 0.75
N SER A 368 -4.57 7.08 0.73
CA SER A 368 -3.68 6.10 0.09
C SER A 368 -2.67 5.53 1.06
N ASP A 369 -2.14 6.36 1.96
CA ASP A 369 -1.08 6.00 2.89
C ASP A 369 -1.45 6.38 4.31
N ILE A 370 -0.94 5.65 5.28
CA ILE A 370 -1.17 5.96 6.70
C ILE A 370 0.14 5.99 7.47
N TYR A 371 0.18 6.83 8.49
CA TYR A 371 1.12 6.77 9.60
C TYR A 371 0.34 6.50 10.88
N CYS A 372 0.83 5.61 11.73
CA CYS A 372 0.17 5.29 12.99
C CYS A 372 1.20 5.10 14.10
N ASN A 373 0.97 5.75 15.24
CA ASN A 373 1.62 5.44 16.50
C ASN A 373 0.57 5.03 17.56
N SER A 374 0.95 4.90 18.83
CA SER A 374 0.03 4.45 19.88
C SER A 374 -1.11 5.42 20.19
N GLU A 375 -1.01 6.69 19.78
CA GLU A 375 -1.95 7.76 20.13
C GLU A 375 -2.56 8.45 18.93
N THR A 376 -1.93 8.32 17.75
CA THR A 376 -2.27 9.09 16.56
C THR A 376 -2.30 8.20 15.32
N LEU A 377 -3.32 8.43 14.48
CA LEU A 377 -3.38 7.95 13.10
C LEU A 377 -3.44 9.16 12.17
N VAL A 378 -2.56 9.23 11.20
CA VAL A 378 -2.63 10.21 10.10
C VAL A 378 -2.88 9.47 8.80
N VAL A 379 -3.92 9.88 8.08
CA VAL A 379 -4.21 9.36 6.74
C VAL A 379 -3.83 10.43 5.73
N ALA A 380 -3.00 10.04 4.77
CA ALA A 380 -2.57 10.88 3.66
C ALA A 380 -3.35 10.54 2.39
N LEU A 381 -3.82 11.56 1.69
CA LEU A 381 -4.51 11.46 0.43
C LEU A 381 -3.76 12.27 -0.63
N THR A 382 -3.21 11.60 -1.63
CA THR A 382 -2.69 12.29 -2.80
C THR A 382 -3.84 12.69 -3.74
N THR A 383 -3.92 13.97 -4.06
CA THR A 383 -4.88 14.56 -5.00
C THR A 383 -4.14 15.44 -6.01
N MET A 384 -4.87 15.89 -7.03
CA MET A 384 -4.37 16.88 -7.99
C MET A 384 -5.13 18.19 -7.84
N GLU A 385 -4.41 19.28 -7.63
CA GLU A 385 -4.96 20.62 -7.73
C GLU A 385 -4.93 21.06 -9.20
N GLU A 386 -6.10 21.12 -9.82
CA GLU A 386 -6.24 21.48 -11.22
C GLU A 386 -6.81 22.89 -11.40
N THR A 387 -6.14 23.67 -12.24
CA THR A 387 -6.65 24.91 -12.83
C THR A 387 -6.73 24.75 -14.35
N ASN A 388 -7.30 25.73 -15.05
CA ASN A 388 -7.40 25.65 -16.53
C ASN A 388 -6.05 25.45 -17.24
N ASP A 389 -4.95 25.86 -16.62
CA ASP A 389 -3.64 25.90 -17.25
C ASP A 389 -2.57 25.10 -16.50
N VAL A 390 -2.84 24.64 -15.27
CA VAL A 390 -1.84 23.97 -14.42
C VAL A 390 -2.48 22.87 -13.60
N SER A 391 -1.83 21.72 -13.54
CA SER A 391 -2.11 20.63 -12.61
C SER A 391 -0.90 20.39 -11.70
N LYS A 392 -1.13 20.21 -10.39
CA LYS A 392 -0.11 19.98 -9.37
C LYS A 392 -0.54 18.88 -8.42
N ASP A 393 0.42 18.04 -8.03
CA ASP A 393 0.20 17.09 -6.95
C ASP A 393 0.07 17.81 -5.60
N LYS A 394 -0.85 17.34 -4.78
CA LYS A 394 -1.13 17.81 -3.43
C LYS A 394 -1.46 16.62 -2.54
N THR A 395 -0.96 16.62 -1.32
CA THR A 395 -1.35 15.64 -0.30
C THR A 395 -2.23 16.33 0.76
N GLU A 396 -3.42 15.81 0.97
CA GLU A 396 -4.30 16.14 2.08
C GLU A 396 -4.02 15.19 3.24
N LEU A 397 -4.07 15.71 4.46
CA LEU A 397 -3.73 15.01 5.68
C LEU A 397 -4.90 15.09 6.66
N PHE A 398 -5.30 13.92 7.19
CA PHE A 398 -6.36 13.80 8.18
C PHE A 398 -5.78 13.17 9.44
N ARG A 399 -5.77 13.91 10.55
CA ARG A 399 -5.23 13.45 11.84
C ARG A 399 -6.35 13.01 12.74
N PHE A 400 -6.22 11.77 13.24
CA PHE A 400 -7.11 11.18 14.22
C PHE A 400 -6.34 10.90 15.51
N SER A 401 -6.95 11.18 16.68
CA SER A 401 -6.46 10.63 17.95
C SER A 401 -7.04 9.24 18.16
N LEU A 402 -6.20 8.38 18.73
CA LEU A 402 -6.51 7.00 19.09
C LEU A 402 -6.44 6.87 20.62
N LYS A 403 -7.58 6.64 21.27
CA LYS A 403 -7.59 6.55 22.73
C LYS A 403 -8.57 5.49 23.20
N ASP A 404 -8.05 4.42 23.81
CA ASP A 404 -8.87 3.34 24.37
C ASP A 404 -9.90 2.78 23.35
N GLY A 405 -9.53 2.74 22.08
CA GLY A 405 -10.37 2.33 20.95
C GLY A 405 -11.24 3.44 20.35
N ALA A 406 -11.38 4.60 20.98
CA ALA A 406 -12.05 5.73 20.35
C ALA A 406 -11.20 6.31 19.21
N VAL A 407 -11.84 6.69 18.13
CA VAL A 407 -11.25 7.31 16.92
C VAL A 407 -11.86 8.69 16.76
N THR A 408 -11.09 9.73 16.96
CA THR A 408 -11.60 11.11 16.86
C THR A 408 -10.75 11.91 15.89
N MET A 409 -11.37 12.41 14.82
CA MET A 409 -10.70 13.34 13.92
C MET A 409 -10.44 14.67 14.63
N GLU A 410 -9.18 15.08 14.72
CA GLU A 410 -8.77 16.29 15.44
C GLU A 410 -8.45 17.45 14.52
N SER A 411 -7.75 17.17 13.42
CA SER A 411 -7.27 18.23 12.53
C SER A 411 -7.04 17.71 11.12
N GLN A 412 -7.01 18.67 10.18
CA GLN A 412 -6.66 18.42 8.78
C GLN A 412 -5.68 19.46 8.29
N GLY A 413 -4.87 19.08 7.32
CA GLY A 413 -3.92 19.96 6.66
C GLY A 413 -3.66 19.54 5.23
N SER A 414 -2.76 20.24 4.56
CA SER A 414 -2.31 19.82 3.24
C SER A 414 -0.91 20.32 2.95
N VAL A 415 -0.19 19.56 2.13
CA VAL A 415 1.15 19.89 1.64
C VAL A 415 1.25 19.68 0.13
N PRO A 416 2.10 20.44 -0.58
CA PRO A 416 2.42 20.17 -1.98
C PRO A 416 3.06 18.80 -2.19
N GLY A 417 2.76 18.16 -3.32
CA GLY A 417 3.37 16.91 -3.74
C GLY A 417 2.63 15.66 -3.23
N TYR A 418 3.06 14.50 -3.69
CA TYR A 418 2.57 13.19 -3.27
C TYR A 418 3.52 12.50 -2.31
N VAL A 419 3.00 11.62 -1.47
CA VAL A 419 3.74 10.76 -0.55
C VAL A 419 4.19 9.51 -1.29
N LEU A 420 5.45 9.10 -1.12
CA LEU A 420 5.94 7.86 -1.73
C LEU A 420 5.34 6.62 -1.04
N ASN A 421 5.36 6.61 0.27
CA ASN A 421 4.83 5.57 1.14
C ASN A 421 4.84 6.06 2.59
N GLN A 422 4.42 5.22 3.52
CA GLN A 422 4.34 5.54 4.94
C GLN A 422 5.65 5.99 5.60
N PHE A 423 6.84 5.52 5.14
CA PHE A 423 8.15 5.96 5.66
C PHE A 423 8.47 7.41 5.35
N SER A 424 7.74 8.00 4.41
CA SER A 424 7.78 9.42 4.13
C SER A 424 7.09 10.27 5.20
N MET A 425 6.48 9.61 6.20
CA MET A 425 5.72 10.23 7.29
C MET A 425 6.23 9.75 8.65
N ASP A 426 6.21 10.65 9.63
CA ASP A 426 6.62 10.39 11.01
C ASP A 426 6.04 11.42 11.97
N GLU A 427 5.88 11.07 13.23
CA GLU A 427 5.57 12.00 14.31
C GLU A 427 6.60 11.92 15.42
N TYR A 428 7.17 13.04 15.80
CA TYR A 428 8.16 13.11 16.86
C TYR A 428 8.03 14.40 17.67
N ASN A 429 8.00 14.28 18.99
CA ASN A 429 7.86 15.40 19.94
C ASN A 429 6.66 16.33 19.65
N GLY A 430 5.51 15.76 19.22
CA GLY A 430 4.29 16.50 18.92
C GLY A 430 4.29 17.24 17.58
N TYR A 431 5.27 16.95 16.69
CA TYR A 431 5.32 17.47 15.34
C TYR A 431 5.21 16.34 14.33
N PHE A 432 4.31 16.51 13.35
CA PHE A 432 4.21 15.61 12.21
C PHE A 432 5.21 16.04 11.12
N ARG A 433 5.94 15.09 10.56
CA ARG A 433 6.99 15.32 9.57
C ARG A 433 6.66 14.51 8.31
N ILE A 434 6.77 15.16 7.16
CA ILE A 434 6.41 14.53 5.89
C ILE A 434 7.35 14.99 4.78
N VAL A 435 7.74 14.03 3.92
CA VAL A 435 8.46 14.33 2.68
C VAL A 435 7.62 13.95 1.48
N THR A 436 7.63 14.81 0.46
CA THR A 436 6.81 14.68 -0.73
C THR A 436 7.60 14.95 -2.00
N THR A 437 7.12 14.39 -3.13
CA THR A 437 7.57 14.74 -4.49
C THR A 437 6.43 15.44 -5.21
N GLU A 438 6.66 16.64 -5.76
CA GLU A 438 5.67 17.43 -6.49
C GLU A 438 5.93 17.35 -8.01
N ASN A 439 4.89 16.96 -8.76
CA ASN A 439 4.84 17.13 -10.20
C ASN A 439 3.98 18.34 -10.54
N VAL A 440 4.44 19.15 -11.49
CA VAL A 440 3.72 20.32 -12.01
C VAL A 440 3.62 20.19 -13.52
N THR A 441 2.40 20.19 -14.05
CA THR A 441 2.14 20.11 -15.50
C THR A 441 1.40 21.37 -15.95
N HIS A 442 1.95 22.07 -16.95
CA HIS A 442 1.33 23.22 -17.58
C HIS A 442 0.62 22.78 -18.86
N TYR A 443 -0.61 23.22 -19.03
CA TYR A 443 -1.42 22.95 -20.23
C TYR A 443 -1.50 24.22 -21.08
N PHE A 444 -1.27 24.06 -22.39
CA PHE A 444 -1.33 25.14 -23.35
C PHE A 444 -2.31 24.80 -24.46
N ASN A 445 -3.04 25.81 -24.94
CA ASN A 445 -3.91 25.69 -26.10
C ASN A 445 -3.58 26.79 -27.10
N GLU A 446 -2.59 26.56 -27.96
CA GLU A 446 -2.18 27.51 -29.00
C GLU A 446 -2.81 27.12 -30.35
N GLY A 447 -3.70 27.97 -30.84
CA GLY A 447 -4.31 27.79 -32.16
C GLY A 447 -5.18 26.53 -32.31
N GLY A 448 -5.73 26.00 -31.19
CA GLY A 448 -6.55 24.78 -31.17
C GLY A 448 -5.73 23.50 -31.07
N ILE A 449 -4.43 23.58 -30.81
CA ILE A 449 -3.56 22.44 -30.52
C ILE A 449 -3.30 22.44 -29.01
N ALA A 450 -3.80 21.39 -28.34
CA ALA A 450 -3.49 21.17 -26.92
C ALA A 450 -2.09 20.59 -26.78
N SER A 451 -1.29 21.13 -25.87
CA SER A 451 0.03 20.61 -25.47
C SER A 451 0.18 20.69 -23.97
N ALA A 452 1.01 19.83 -23.40
CA ALA A 452 1.35 19.86 -21.99
C ALA A 452 2.89 19.90 -21.84
N GLU A 453 3.37 20.68 -20.89
CA GLU A 453 4.77 20.73 -20.50
C GLU A 453 4.87 20.43 -19.00
N GLN A 454 5.62 19.38 -18.68
CA GLN A 454 5.89 19.01 -17.29
C GLN A 454 7.14 19.74 -16.80
N GLU A 455 7.02 20.41 -15.65
CA GLU A 455 8.19 20.93 -14.95
C GLU A 455 9.06 19.79 -14.44
N LYS A 456 10.30 20.15 -14.07
CA LYS A 456 11.13 19.21 -13.29
C LYS A 456 10.49 18.97 -11.92
N THR A 457 10.43 17.72 -11.51
CA THR A 457 9.97 17.33 -10.18
C THR A 457 10.65 18.12 -9.08
N ARG A 458 9.97 18.35 -7.98
CA ARG A 458 10.47 19.02 -6.79
C ARG A 458 10.20 18.12 -5.59
N ASN A 459 11.14 18.09 -4.66
CA ASN A 459 10.93 17.37 -3.41
C ASN A 459 10.87 18.37 -2.26
N HIS A 460 10.05 18.05 -1.28
CA HIS A 460 9.81 18.94 -0.14
C HIS A 460 9.84 18.13 1.16
N LEU A 461 10.26 18.79 2.22
CA LEU A 461 10.07 18.35 3.59
C LEU A 461 9.22 19.40 4.29
N PHE A 462 8.18 18.96 4.98
CA PHE A 462 7.34 19.79 5.82
C PHE A 462 7.31 19.28 7.24
N VAL A 463 7.29 20.20 8.19
CA VAL A 463 7.05 19.96 9.61
C VAL A 463 5.76 20.67 9.98
N LEU A 464 4.81 19.92 10.56
CA LEU A 464 3.48 20.44 10.91
C LEU A 464 3.26 20.31 12.42
N ASP A 465 2.47 21.22 12.97
CA ASP A 465 2.00 21.14 14.37
C ASP A 465 0.80 20.18 14.52
N GLU A 466 0.31 20.00 15.75
CA GLU A 466 -0.85 19.13 16.04
C GLU A 466 -2.14 19.58 15.31
N SER A 467 -2.23 20.85 14.94
CA SER A 467 -3.33 21.39 14.13
C SER A 467 -3.12 21.20 12.62
N MET A 468 -2.07 20.47 12.22
CA MET A 468 -1.64 20.25 10.85
C MET A 468 -1.30 21.52 10.06
N ASN A 469 -0.87 22.60 10.76
CA ASN A 469 -0.29 23.78 10.12
C ASN A 469 1.20 23.58 9.88
N ILE A 470 1.70 23.98 8.71
CA ILE A 470 3.13 23.95 8.41
C ILE A 470 3.84 24.97 9.28
N VAL A 471 4.78 24.51 10.13
CA VAL A 471 5.61 25.35 11.00
C VAL A 471 7.05 25.50 10.50
N GLY A 472 7.50 24.58 9.63
CA GLY A 472 8.82 24.62 9.00
C GLY A 472 8.84 23.81 7.72
N SER A 473 9.73 24.18 6.78
CA SER A 473 9.87 23.46 5.51
C SER A 473 11.29 23.54 4.94
N ILE A 474 11.62 22.57 4.10
CA ILE A 474 12.68 22.63 3.09
C ILE A 474 12.00 22.35 1.76
N GLU A 475 12.02 23.31 0.85
CA GLU A 475 11.36 23.18 -0.44
C GLU A 475 12.36 23.12 -1.59
N ASP A 476 11.93 22.55 -2.73
CA ASP A 476 12.72 22.44 -3.96
C ASP A 476 14.04 21.64 -3.78
N LEU A 477 14.03 20.63 -2.90
CA LEU A 477 15.15 19.71 -2.68
C LEU A 477 15.39 18.87 -3.94
N ALA A 478 16.63 18.70 -4.38
CA ALA A 478 17.04 17.82 -5.48
C ALA A 478 16.14 17.93 -6.73
N ARG A 479 15.97 19.13 -7.26
CA ARG A 479 15.07 19.41 -8.39
C ARG A 479 15.36 18.57 -9.62
N GLY A 480 14.35 17.85 -10.11
CA GLY A 480 14.40 16.94 -11.24
C GLY A 480 14.76 15.51 -10.85
N GLU A 481 14.74 15.21 -9.54
CA GLU A 481 14.85 13.88 -8.95
C GLU A 481 13.53 13.59 -8.21
N SER A 482 13.27 12.32 -7.89
CA SER A 482 12.14 11.92 -7.05
C SER A 482 12.65 11.25 -5.77
N ILE A 483 11.88 11.28 -4.68
CA ILE A 483 12.19 10.55 -3.46
C ILE A 483 11.99 9.05 -3.71
N TYR A 484 12.96 8.24 -3.32
CA TYR A 484 12.95 6.77 -3.45
C TYR A 484 12.91 6.05 -2.09
N SER A 485 13.41 6.69 -1.06
CA SER A 485 13.18 6.24 0.32
C SER A 485 13.36 7.38 1.31
N ALA A 486 12.71 7.23 2.45
CA ALA A 486 12.81 8.13 3.57
C ALA A 486 12.94 7.34 4.87
N ARG A 487 13.63 7.90 5.87
CA ARG A 487 13.67 7.39 7.23
C ARG A 487 13.87 8.51 8.21
N PHE A 488 13.00 8.59 9.19
CA PHE A 488 13.15 9.50 10.31
C PHE A 488 13.73 8.75 11.51
N MET A 489 14.70 9.37 12.21
CA MET A 489 15.36 8.79 13.38
C MET A 489 15.57 9.89 14.42
N GLY A 490 14.66 10.03 15.38
CA GLY A 490 14.66 11.10 16.36
C GLY A 490 14.72 12.49 15.69
N ASP A 491 15.69 13.32 16.00
CA ASP A 491 15.86 14.66 15.45
C ASP A 491 16.45 14.70 14.03
N THR A 492 16.60 13.56 13.36
CA THR A 492 17.26 13.49 12.04
C THR A 492 16.37 12.79 11.01
N GLY A 493 16.30 13.36 9.80
CA GLY A 493 15.69 12.74 8.64
C GLY A 493 16.74 12.33 7.60
N TYR A 494 16.57 11.15 6.99
CA TYR A 494 17.40 10.62 5.91
C TYR A 494 16.53 10.39 4.69
N PHE A 495 16.92 10.97 3.52
CA PHE A 495 16.13 10.89 2.29
C PHE A 495 17.03 10.56 1.12
N VAL A 496 16.65 9.54 0.36
CA VAL A 496 17.29 9.20 -0.91
C VAL A 496 16.45 9.76 -2.03
N THR A 497 17.07 10.56 -2.90
CA THR A 497 16.45 10.99 -4.14
C THR A 497 17.20 10.36 -5.32
N TYR A 498 16.57 10.15 -6.46
CA TYR A 498 17.20 9.51 -7.61
C TYR A 498 16.79 10.09 -8.95
N ARG A 499 17.80 10.19 -9.82
CA ARG A 499 17.64 10.31 -11.27
C ARG A 499 18.69 9.51 -12.05
N GLN A 500 19.95 9.53 -11.66
CA GLN A 500 21.08 8.80 -12.26
C GLN A 500 22.20 8.50 -11.24
N VAL A 501 22.39 9.33 -10.24
CA VAL A 501 23.32 9.17 -9.11
C VAL A 501 22.65 9.72 -7.89
N ASP A 502 22.60 8.94 -6.80
CA ASP A 502 21.81 9.26 -5.61
C ASP A 502 22.53 10.15 -4.62
N PRO A 503 21.94 11.27 -4.24
CA PRO A 503 22.23 11.83 -2.95
C PRO A 503 21.39 11.21 -1.84
N LEU A 504 22.03 10.76 -0.79
CA LEU A 504 21.44 10.60 0.53
C LEU A 504 21.53 11.94 1.26
N PHE A 505 20.39 12.58 1.45
CA PHE A 505 20.29 13.81 2.26
C PHE A 505 20.14 13.47 3.73
N THR A 506 20.83 14.22 4.57
CA THR A 506 20.62 14.20 6.02
C THR A 506 20.12 15.56 6.46
N VAL A 507 19.03 15.57 7.20
CA VAL A 507 18.33 16.78 7.62
C VAL A 507 18.21 16.84 9.14
N ASP A 508 18.62 17.97 9.74
CA ASP A 508 18.38 18.31 11.15
C ASP A 508 16.95 18.80 11.32
N LEU A 509 16.20 18.13 12.18
CA LEU A 509 14.81 18.41 12.55
C LEU A 509 14.68 18.78 14.03
N SER A 510 15.78 18.99 14.73
CA SER A 510 15.82 19.36 16.16
C SER A 510 15.11 20.69 16.46
N THR A 511 15.03 21.56 15.46
CA THR A 511 14.25 22.81 15.51
C THR A 511 13.13 22.73 14.48
N PRO A 512 11.91 22.34 14.86
CA PRO A 512 10.79 22.11 13.94
C PRO A 512 10.50 23.25 12.96
N SER A 513 10.66 24.50 13.40
CA SER A 513 10.44 25.69 12.55
C SER A 513 11.61 26.05 11.63
N GLU A 514 12.77 25.40 11.77
CA GLU A 514 13.98 25.68 10.99
C GLU A 514 14.71 24.38 10.59
N PRO A 515 14.07 23.46 9.83
CA PRO A 515 14.74 22.27 9.36
C PRO A 515 15.94 22.63 8.47
N LYS A 516 17.06 21.87 8.57
CA LYS A 516 18.31 22.19 7.86
C LYS A 516 18.95 20.96 7.25
N ILE A 517 19.38 21.06 6.00
CA ILE A 517 20.23 20.05 5.37
C ILE A 517 21.61 20.09 6.04
N LEU A 518 22.02 18.97 6.64
CA LEU A 518 23.31 18.79 7.26
C LEU A 518 24.36 18.24 6.28
N SER A 519 23.98 17.28 5.47
CA SER A 519 24.89 16.65 4.49
C SER A 519 24.13 16.14 3.26
N GLU A 520 24.88 15.99 2.18
CA GLU A 520 24.47 15.37 0.92
C GLU A 520 25.59 14.40 0.51
N LEU A 521 25.29 13.10 0.56
CA LEU A 521 26.22 12.04 0.19
C LEU A 521 25.78 11.41 -1.14
N LYS A 522 26.64 11.51 -2.18
CA LYS A 522 26.38 10.87 -3.48
C LYS A 522 27.04 9.51 -3.54
N VAL A 523 26.26 8.49 -3.83
CA VAL A 523 26.72 7.10 -3.97
C VAL A 523 26.13 6.49 -5.26
N PRO A 524 26.83 5.56 -5.94
CA PRO A 524 26.28 4.84 -7.08
C PRO A 524 25.12 3.92 -6.69
N GLY A 525 24.05 3.87 -7.47
CA GLY A 525 22.85 3.10 -7.20
C GLY A 525 21.92 3.80 -6.19
N PHE A 526 20.83 3.19 -5.76
CA PHE A 526 19.87 3.79 -4.85
C PHE A 526 19.30 2.79 -3.86
N SER A 527 18.96 3.29 -2.67
CA SER A 527 18.27 2.53 -1.65
C SER A 527 16.76 2.77 -1.77
N ASN A 528 15.99 1.71 -2.00
CA ASN A 528 14.54 1.74 -1.95
C ASN A 528 14.02 1.67 -0.52
N TYR A 529 14.82 1.12 0.38
CA TYR A 529 14.51 0.94 1.79
C TYR A 529 15.69 1.30 2.67
N LEU A 530 15.42 2.01 3.77
CA LEU A 530 16.38 2.40 4.79
C LEU A 530 15.97 1.82 6.15
N HIS A 531 16.90 1.16 6.85
CA HIS A 531 16.63 0.56 8.16
C HIS A 531 17.74 0.90 9.16
N PRO A 532 17.43 1.35 10.39
CA PRO A 532 18.43 1.51 11.45
C PRO A 532 19.12 0.16 11.75
N PHE A 533 20.44 0.17 11.90
CA PHE A 533 21.22 -1.04 12.18
C PHE A 533 22.13 -0.83 13.39
N GLY A 534 21.54 -0.83 14.59
CA GLY A 534 22.25 -0.49 15.82
C GLY A 534 22.68 0.99 15.90
N ASP A 535 23.60 1.29 16.81
CA ASP A 535 24.00 2.66 17.10
C ASP A 535 24.83 3.28 15.97
N GLY A 536 24.33 4.36 15.38
CA GLY A 536 25.03 5.15 14.37
C GLY A 536 25.22 4.48 13.01
N LEU A 537 24.46 3.42 12.72
CA LEU A 537 24.46 2.76 11.42
C LEU A 537 23.06 2.78 10.79
N LEU A 538 23.02 2.95 9.48
CA LEU A 538 21.80 2.90 8.65
C LEU A 538 22.05 1.94 7.48
N LEU A 539 21.26 0.88 7.43
CA LEU A 539 21.26 -0.07 6.32
C LEU A 539 20.42 0.49 5.17
N GLY A 540 20.96 0.48 3.96
CA GLY A 540 20.25 0.72 2.73
C GLY A 540 20.10 -0.57 1.93
N PHE A 541 18.88 -0.91 1.51
CA PHE A 541 18.61 -1.98 0.58
C PHE A 541 17.98 -1.41 -0.70
N GLY A 542 18.48 -1.80 -1.86
CA GLY A 542 17.98 -1.26 -3.11
C GLY A 542 18.68 -1.83 -4.34
N GLN A 543 18.86 -0.99 -5.35
CA GLN A 543 19.38 -1.39 -6.65
C GLN A 543 20.68 -0.66 -6.98
N ASN A 544 21.60 -1.36 -7.61
CA ASN A 544 22.76 -0.74 -8.23
C ASN A 544 22.43 -0.32 -9.64
N SER A 545 22.83 0.87 -10.03
CA SER A 545 22.69 1.39 -11.39
C SER A 545 24.03 1.81 -11.98
N ASP A 546 24.12 1.73 -13.29
CA ASP A 546 25.27 2.26 -14.02
C ASP A 546 25.23 3.79 -14.06
N GLU A 547 26.29 4.46 -13.68
CA GLU A 547 26.32 5.92 -13.51
C GLU A 547 26.09 6.69 -14.82
N GLU A 548 26.44 6.11 -16.00
CA GLU A 548 26.33 6.79 -17.28
C GLU A 548 24.97 6.53 -17.95
N SER A 549 24.48 5.30 -17.89
CA SER A 549 23.24 4.88 -18.57
C SER A 549 22.01 4.88 -17.67
N GLY A 550 22.16 4.84 -16.34
CA GLY A 550 21.08 4.63 -15.38
C GLY A 550 20.53 3.19 -15.35
N GLU A 551 21.16 2.26 -16.06
CA GLU A 551 20.68 0.90 -16.24
C GLU A 551 20.92 0.06 -14.98
N ILE A 552 19.88 -0.66 -14.50
CA ILE A 552 19.95 -1.50 -13.29
C ILE A 552 20.93 -2.66 -13.50
N GLN A 553 21.91 -2.79 -12.61
CA GLN A 553 22.98 -3.78 -12.66
C GLN A 553 22.81 -4.92 -11.64
N GLY A 554 21.82 -4.85 -10.75
CA GLY A 554 21.54 -5.82 -9.71
C GLY A 554 21.07 -5.16 -8.41
N LEU A 555 20.98 -5.96 -7.34
CA LEU A 555 20.63 -5.47 -6.01
C LEU A 555 21.86 -4.89 -5.31
N LYS A 556 21.65 -4.03 -4.32
CA LYS A 556 22.69 -3.39 -3.53
C LYS A 556 22.33 -3.37 -2.05
N LEU A 557 23.26 -3.76 -1.20
CA LEU A 557 23.30 -3.43 0.22
C LEU A 557 24.27 -2.27 0.42
N SER A 558 23.90 -1.29 1.23
CA SER A 558 24.75 -0.21 1.67
C SER A 558 24.70 -0.08 3.18
N MET A 559 25.82 0.15 3.83
CA MET A 559 25.89 0.50 5.25
C MET A 559 26.42 1.91 5.37
N PHE A 560 25.61 2.81 5.89
CA PHE A 560 25.95 4.20 6.12
C PHE A 560 26.35 4.40 7.58
N ASP A 561 27.47 5.09 7.82
CA ASP A 561 27.86 5.60 9.14
C ASP A 561 27.12 6.92 9.35
N THR A 562 26.19 6.93 10.28
CA THR A 562 25.33 8.07 10.65
C THR A 562 25.68 8.62 12.04
N SER A 563 26.79 8.20 12.64
CA SER A 563 27.25 8.64 13.97
C SER A 563 27.49 10.14 14.05
N ASP A 564 27.87 10.78 12.93
CA ASP A 564 27.86 12.23 12.74
C ASP A 564 26.92 12.59 11.58
N PRO A 565 25.72 13.09 11.86
CA PRO A 565 24.74 13.45 10.81
C PRO A 565 25.25 14.52 9.82
N ALA A 566 26.24 15.32 10.20
CA ALA A 566 26.86 16.30 9.31
C ALA A 566 27.95 15.70 8.39
N ALA A 567 28.35 14.45 8.62
CA ALA A 567 29.41 13.77 7.89
C ALA A 567 29.07 12.31 7.57
N VAL A 568 27.84 12.04 7.19
CA VAL A 568 27.37 10.70 6.79
C VAL A 568 28.20 10.16 5.63
N ALA A 569 28.59 8.89 5.72
CA ALA A 569 29.39 8.23 4.70
C ALA A 569 28.95 6.80 4.44
N GLU A 570 28.95 6.35 3.19
CA GLU A 570 28.83 4.93 2.86
C GLU A 570 30.10 4.21 3.29
N LYS A 571 30.00 3.39 4.34
CA LYS A 571 31.12 2.69 4.94
C LYS A 571 31.48 1.44 4.17
N HIS A 572 30.48 0.69 3.77
CA HIS A 572 30.58 -0.50 2.93
C HIS A 572 29.37 -0.63 2.04
N SER A 573 29.57 -1.26 0.89
CA SER A 573 28.47 -1.72 0.03
C SER A 573 28.76 -3.11 -0.53
N GLU A 574 27.71 -3.86 -0.80
CA GLU A 574 27.76 -5.17 -1.43
C GLU A 574 26.84 -5.17 -2.65
N LEU A 575 27.39 -5.54 -3.80
CA LEU A 575 26.66 -5.66 -5.05
C LEU A 575 26.25 -7.11 -5.28
N LEU A 576 24.97 -7.34 -5.50
CA LEU A 576 24.39 -8.67 -5.55
C LEU A 576 23.84 -9.00 -6.92
N GLY A 577 24.17 -10.21 -7.36
CA GLY A 577 23.54 -10.84 -8.51
C GLY A 577 24.02 -10.32 -9.86
N LYS A 578 23.12 -10.43 -10.82
CA LYS A 578 23.28 -10.09 -12.23
C LYS A 578 22.33 -8.96 -12.60
N LYS A 579 22.57 -8.36 -13.73
CA LYS A 579 21.70 -7.37 -14.35
C LYS A 579 20.23 -7.82 -14.32
N TYR A 580 19.35 -6.92 -13.85
CA TYR A 580 17.92 -7.18 -13.65
C TYR A 580 17.57 -8.23 -12.60
N MET A 581 18.48 -8.54 -11.65
CA MET A 581 18.10 -9.30 -10.46
C MET A 581 17.04 -8.53 -9.68
N TRP A 582 15.95 -9.21 -9.36
CA TRP A 582 14.82 -8.61 -8.67
C TRP A 582 14.65 -9.14 -7.25
N SER A 583 14.02 -8.38 -6.40
CA SER A 583 13.65 -8.75 -5.03
C SER A 583 12.29 -8.15 -4.68
N ASN A 584 11.41 -8.95 -4.12
CA ASN A 584 10.15 -8.49 -3.53
C ASN A 584 10.40 -7.42 -2.44
N ALA A 585 11.49 -7.54 -1.70
CA ALA A 585 11.89 -6.58 -0.65
C ALA A 585 12.13 -5.14 -1.15
N ILE A 586 12.19 -4.89 -2.47
CA ILE A 586 12.25 -3.53 -3.03
C ILE A 586 10.94 -2.76 -2.77
N GLY A 587 9.80 -3.44 -2.89
CA GLY A 587 8.47 -2.86 -2.69
C GLY A 587 7.77 -3.32 -1.41
N ASN A 588 8.26 -4.39 -0.76
CA ASN A 588 7.67 -4.97 0.44
C ASN A 588 8.74 -5.21 1.51
N HIS A 589 8.85 -4.27 2.44
CA HIS A 589 9.84 -4.32 3.53
C HIS A 589 9.56 -5.43 4.56
N LYS A 590 8.35 -5.99 4.64
CA LYS A 590 8.05 -7.18 5.47
C LYS A 590 8.83 -8.42 5.00
N ALA A 591 9.32 -8.41 3.75
CA ALA A 591 10.19 -9.45 3.23
C ALA A 591 11.65 -9.34 3.70
N ILE A 592 12.04 -8.19 4.28
CA ILE A 592 13.38 -7.96 4.83
C ILE A 592 13.37 -8.31 6.33
N LEU A 593 14.28 -9.16 6.74
CA LEU A 593 14.62 -9.40 8.13
C LEU A 593 15.85 -8.57 8.49
N VAL A 594 15.77 -7.72 9.50
CA VAL A 594 16.90 -6.98 10.02
C VAL A 594 16.92 -7.13 11.54
N ASP A 595 17.98 -7.73 12.05
CA ASP A 595 18.25 -7.89 13.47
C ASP A 595 19.70 -7.50 13.77
N SER A 596 19.86 -6.32 14.36
CA SER A 596 21.18 -5.80 14.69
C SER A 596 21.84 -6.50 15.89
N GLU A 597 21.07 -7.08 16.81
CA GLU A 597 21.58 -7.80 17.99
C GLU A 597 22.14 -9.15 17.58
N LYS A 598 21.45 -9.88 16.68
CA LYS A 598 21.94 -11.12 16.09
C LYS A 598 22.90 -10.90 14.92
N ASN A 599 23.06 -9.65 14.52
CA ASN A 599 23.84 -9.27 13.33
C ASN A 599 23.37 -10.02 12.07
N LEU A 600 22.08 -10.00 11.83
CA LEU A 600 21.41 -10.74 10.77
C LEU A 600 20.66 -9.80 9.83
N ILE A 601 20.91 -9.93 8.53
CA ILE A 601 20.22 -9.23 7.46
C ILE A 601 19.75 -10.28 6.47
N GLY A 602 18.43 -10.40 6.28
CA GLY A 602 17.83 -11.39 5.39
C GLY A 602 16.87 -10.74 4.39
N PHE A 603 16.85 -11.21 3.15
CA PHE A 603 15.94 -10.73 2.10
C PHE A 603 15.81 -11.73 0.97
N PRO A 604 14.66 -11.78 0.28
CA PRO A 604 14.51 -12.58 -0.93
C PRO A 604 15.30 -11.96 -2.10
N ALA A 605 15.80 -12.82 -2.96
CA ALA A 605 16.43 -12.44 -4.21
C ALA A 605 16.14 -13.51 -5.29
N GLU A 606 15.30 -13.20 -6.26
CA GLU A 606 14.67 -14.20 -7.15
C GLU A 606 13.94 -15.27 -6.28
N ASN A 607 14.24 -16.55 -6.45
CA ASN A 607 13.65 -17.67 -5.70
C ASN A 607 14.49 -18.13 -4.50
N GLU A 608 15.38 -17.30 -4.02
CA GLU A 608 16.31 -17.61 -2.94
C GLU A 608 16.18 -16.58 -1.83
N TYR A 609 16.45 -16.98 -0.59
CA TYR A 609 16.52 -16.06 0.54
C TYR A 609 17.98 -15.91 0.97
N MET A 610 18.50 -14.70 0.87
CA MET A 610 19.88 -14.36 1.17
C MET A 610 20.01 -13.94 2.62
N LEU A 611 21.05 -14.44 3.30
CA LEU A 611 21.40 -14.03 4.66
C LEU A 611 22.81 -13.47 4.70
N TYR A 612 22.94 -12.31 5.35
CA TYR A 612 24.17 -11.56 5.54
C TYR A 612 24.38 -11.21 7.00
N SER A 613 25.63 -11.10 7.40
CA SER A 613 26.07 -10.39 8.59
C SER A 613 26.89 -9.16 8.18
N TYR A 614 27.08 -8.24 9.12
CA TYR A 614 27.86 -7.03 8.90
C TYR A 614 28.93 -6.86 9.97
N SER A 615 30.12 -6.44 9.57
CA SER A 615 31.20 -6.04 10.49
C SER A 615 31.77 -4.68 10.06
N PRO A 616 32.00 -3.74 11.00
CA PRO A 616 32.63 -2.46 10.68
C PRO A 616 34.01 -2.56 10.06
N GLU A 617 34.75 -3.68 10.27
CA GLU A 617 36.09 -3.93 9.75
C GLU A 617 36.08 -4.57 8.37
N SER A 618 35.13 -5.48 8.07
CA SER A 618 35.15 -6.31 6.86
C SER A 618 33.93 -6.09 5.94
N GLY A 619 32.95 -5.31 6.36
CA GLY A 619 31.72 -5.06 5.59
C GLY A 619 30.74 -6.23 5.66
N PHE A 620 29.91 -6.35 4.64
CA PHE A 620 28.91 -7.39 4.50
C PHE A 620 29.55 -8.76 4.23
N GLN A 621 29.05 -9.79 4.88
CA GLN A 621 29.47 -11.17 4.66
C GLN A 621 28.24 -12.05 4.44
N LYS A 622 28.14 -12.66 3.27
CA LYS A 622 27.07 -13.62 3.00
C LYS A 622 27.27 -14.87 3.86
N ILE A 623 26.31 -15.18 4.73
CA ILE A 623 26.36 -16.33 5.64
C ILE A 623 25.56 -17.50 5.13
N ALA A 624 24.45 -17.26 4.40
CA ALA A 624 23.67 -18.33 3.79
C ALA A 624 22.93 -17.86 2.52
N GLN A 625 22.49 -18.84 1.76
CA GLN A 625 21.60 -18.71 0.61
C GLN A 625 20.63 -19.89 0.67
N LEU A 626 19.38 -19.63 0.98
CA LEU A 626 18.39 -20.62 1.33
C LEU A 626 17.34 -20.72 0.23
N THR A 627 16.86 -21.94 -0.01
CA THR A 627 15.79 -22.23 -0.96
C THR A 627 14.79 -23.17 -0.32
N LEU A 628 13.53 -23.08 -0.70
CA LEU A 628 12.62 -24.20 -0.55
C LEU A 628 12.94 -25.17 -1.68
N GLU A 629 13.35 -26.42 -1.39
CA GLU A 629 13.55 -27.42 -2.44
C GLU A 629 12.20 -27.70 -3.10
N ALA A 630 11.97 -27.06 -4.23
CA ALA A 630 10.93 -27.46 -5.17
C ALA A 630 11.58 -28.30 -6.27
N ASP A 631 11.09 -29.50 -6.52
CA ASP A 631 11.49 -30.32 -7.66
C ASP A 631 11.00 -29.67 -8.96
N GLY A 632 11.80 -28.80 -9.55
CA GLY A 632 11.60 -28.27 -10.90
C GLY A 632 11.69 -26.75 -11.01
N PRO A 633 11.77 -26.21 -12.24
CA PRO A 633 11.64 -24.77 -12.46
C PRO A 633 10.14 -24.41 -12.33
N GLY A 634 9.68 -24.28 -11.08
CA GLY A 634 8.37 -23.73 -10.74
C GLY A 634 8.28 -22.25 -11.09
N ASP A 635 7.07 -21.72 -11.08
CA ASP A 635 6.81 -20.30 -11.16
C ASP A 635 7.57 -19.57 -10.05
N MET A 636 7.97 -18.34 -10.29
CA MET A 636 8.73 -17.55 -9.31
C MET A 636 7.89 -17.36 -8.05
N ASP A 637 8.39 -17.83 -6.90
CA ASP A 637 7.80 -17.58 -5.58
C ASP A 637 8.12 -16.13 -5.16
N TYR A 638 7.15 -15.24 -5.33
CA TYR A 638 7.33 -13.82 -5.04
C TYR A 638 7.21 -13.48 -3.55
N ASP A 639 6.56 -14.34 -2.72
CA ASP A 639 6.22 -14.05 -1.33
C ASP A 639 7.07 -14.80 -0.30
N LEU A 640 8.38 -14.82 -0.50
CA LEU A 640 9.30 -15.39 0.48
C LEU A 640 9.38 -14.52 1.75
N ARG A 641 9.34 -15.18 2.93
CA ARG A 641 9.60 -14.56 4.25
C ARG A 641 10.60 -15.39 5.03
N GLY A 642 11.59 -14.72 5.61
CA GLY A 642 12.52 -15.34 6.54
C GLY A 642 12.27 -14.83 7.96
N PHE A 643 12.21 -15.74 8.92
CA PHE A 643 12.08 -15.43 10.34
C PHE A 643 12.78 -16.51 11.18
N TYR A 644 12.99 -16.26 12.46
CA TYR A 644 13.58 -17.25 13.34
C TYR A 644 12.76 -17.42 14.62
N VAL A 645 12.89 -18.60 15.23
CA VAL A 645 12.43 -18.92 16.58
C VAL A 645 13.56 -19.65 17.28
N ASP A 646 14.04 -19.12 18.40
CA ASP A 646 15.22 -19.62 19.14
C ASP A 646 16.44 -19.82 18.20
N ASP A 647 16.93 -21.03 18.06
CA ASP A 647 18.09 -21.41 17.22
C ASP A 647 17.69 -21.92 15.83
N VAL A 648 16.44 -21.74 15.40
CA VAL A 648 15.92 -22.22 14.13
C VAL A 648 15.50 -21.07 13.23
N PHE A 649 16.06 -21.03 12.03
CA PHE A 649 15.64 -20.13 10.98
C PHE A 649 14.60 -20.79 10.08
N TYR A 650 13.50 -20.10 9.80
CA TYR A 650 12.43 -20.55 8.93
C TYR A 650 12.39 -19.73 7.64
N LEU A 651 12.18 -20.42 6.54
CA LEU A 651 11.87 -19.82 5.24
C LEU A 651 10.48 -20.26 4.82
N TYR A 652 9.56 -19.29 4.84
CA TYR A 652 8.23 -19.43 4.29
C TYR A 652 8.23 -19.15 2.79
N SER A 653 7.46 -19.93 2.05
CA SER A 653 7.07 -19.71 0.67
C SER A 653 5.61 -20.15 0.47
N PRO A 654 4.91 -19.66 -0.58
CA PRO A 654 3.60 -20.19 -0.97
C PRO A 654 3.56 -21.70 -1.19
N SER A 655 4.71 -22.34 -1.44
CA SER A 655 4.82 -23.79 -1.66
C SER A 655 5.10 -24.60 -0.38
N GLY A 656 5.60 -23.95 0.71
CA GLY A 656 5.95 -24.67 1.94
C GLY A 656 6.75 -23.85 2.95
N LEU A 657 7.17 -24.53 4.02
CA LEU A 657 7.98 -23.99 5.11
C LEU A 657 9.23 -24.86 5.27
N ALA A 658 10.42 -24.27 5.13
CA ALA A 658 11.69 -24.92 5.39
C ALA A 658 12.31 -24.42 6.68
N ALA A 659 12.92 -25.30 7.47
CA ALA A 659 13.63 -25.00 8.70
C ALA A 659 15.11 -25.28 8.58
N PHE A 660 15.93 -24.39 9.15
CA PHE A 660 17.39 -24.45 9.12
C PHE A 660 17.96 -24.17 10.51
N SER A 661 19.10 -24.80 10.85
CA SER A 661 19.83 -24.46 12.08
C SER A 661 20.46 -23.07 11.95
N MET A 662 20.31 -22.21 12.93
CA MET A 662 21.02 -20.91 12.93
C MET A 662 22.53 -21.01 13.20
N GLU A 663 23.05 -22.19 13.62
CA GLU A 663 24.49 -22.41 13.83
C GLU A 663 25.26 -22.43 12.50
N ASP A 664 24.73 -23.15 11.50
CA ASP A 664 25.42 -23.36 10.21
C ASP A 664 24.52 -23.29 8.99
N PHE A 665 23.26 -22.94 9.17
CA PHE A 665 22.20 -22.88 8.16
C PHE A 665 21.99 -24.20 7.40
N SER A 666 22.35 -25.33 8.02
CA SER A 666 22.00 -26.65 7.52
C SER A 666 20.50 -26.88 7.64
N ARG A 667 19.90 -27.46 6.60
CA ARG A 667 18.48 -27.77 6.57
C ARG A 667 18.12 -28.82 7.62
N ILE A 668 17.14 -28.53 8.45
CA ILE A 668 16.57 -29.44 9.46
C ILE A 668 15.39 -30.20 8.81
N SER A 669 14.44 -29.49 8.24
CA SER A 669 13.23 -30.08 7.66
C SER A 669 12.68 -29.21 6.53
N THR A 670 11.74 -29.79 5.79
CA THR A 670 10.86 -29.07 4.85
C THR A 670 9.45 -29.64 4.98
N LEU A 671 8.48 -28.78 5.17
CA LEU A 671 7.06 -29.06 5.15
C LEU A 671 6.49 -28.43 3.88
N LEU A 672 5.86 -29.22 3.01
CA LEU A 672 5.09 -28.71 1.89
C LEU A 672 3.63 -28.56 2.30
N TRP A 673 2.98 -27.49 1.84
CA TRP A 673 1.54 -27.35 2.08
C TRP A 673 0.79 -28.45 1.34
N GLU A 674 -0.29 -28.95 1.91
CA GLU A 674 -1.14 -29.95 1.24
C GLU A 674 -1.91 -29.27 0.10
N GLU A 675 -1.87 -29.92 -1.11
CA GLU A 675 -2.67 -29.48 -2.28
C GLU A 675 -4.18 -29.66 -2.03
#